data_4954ee2b2a75417c138f190d524e5989
#
_entry.id   4954ee2b2a75417c138f190d524e5989
#
_cell.length_a   1.000
_cell.length_b   1.000
_cell.length_c   1.000
_cell.angle_alpha   90.00
_cell.angle_beta   90.00
_cell.angle_gamma   90.00
#
_symmetry.space_group_name_H-M   'P 1'
#
loop_
_entity.id
_entity.type
_entity.pdbx_description
1 polymer ?
#
loop_
_entity_poly.entity_id
_entity_poly.type
_entity_poly.pdbx_seq_one_letter_code
_entity_poly.pdbx_strand_id
1 'polypeptide(L)'
;MIYPQNFEQKIGFDSIRHLLTEKCLSTLGQERVDEMNFSESFKDINEWLEQVMEFMRIIQEEDSFPDQYFFDVRPSLKRIRVEGMYLDEQELFDLRRSLETIRDIIHFLTLTSNDEEQEKENSPYPALQKLAGDIIVFPQLITRINNILDKFGKIKDNASSELLRIRRELASTAGSISRSLNAILRNAQAEGYVDKDVTPTMRDGRLVIPVAPGLKRKIKGIVHDESSTGKTVFIEPAEVVEANNRIRELEGEERREIIRILTDFSIIIRPQVPAILQSYEFLAEIDFIRAKAHFSIQTNATKPSLEDKQILDWTMAIHPLLQLSLAKHNKKVVPLDIELTKNQRILIISGPNAGGKSVCLKTVGLLQYMLQCGMPVPMHERSHAGLFGSIFIDIGDEQSIEDDLSTYSSHLTNMKTMMKSCNERSLILIDEFGGGTEPQIGGAIAEAVLKRFNEKGTFGVITTHYQNLKHFAEDHEGVVNGAMLYDRHLMQALFQLQIGNPGSSFAVEIARKIGLPEEVIADASEIVGSEYINADKYLQDIVRDKRYWETKRQNIRKREKQMEETIAKYEEELQELEKSRKEILRKAKEDAEKLIQESNARIENTIRIIKEAQADKERTQSARQELTDFKNQIEDIEKKNKEDEIIRKMEKLREKQERKKNKKDKAKTESSQLSIPKEQPITVGSTVKIKGQSSVGEVLGINGKNAIVMFGMIKTNVKLDKLERSTPIQPTQKTMVKSTFVSSETQDRVYEKKLNFKQDIDVRGMRGDEAIQAVTYFIDDAILLGIDRVRILHGTGTGILRTLIRSYLGSVPGVAHYQDEHVQFGGAGITVVDLK
;
A
#
# COMPACT_ATOMS: atom_id res chain seq x y z
N MET A 1 -1.75 21.11 -24.30
CA MET A 1 -2.45 20.23 -25.31
C MET A 1 -2.09 18.78 -25.06
N ILE A 2 -3.09 17.87 -24.98
CA ILE A 2 -2.89 16.42 -24.81
C ILE A 2 -3.34 15.70 -26.07
N TYR A 3 -2.55 14.77 -26.58
CA TYR A 3 -2.84 14.04 -27.80
C TYR A 3 -2.31 12.60 -27.74
N PRO A 4 -3.05 11.60 -28.24
CA PRO A 4 -4.37 11.63 -28.90
C PRO A 4 -5.54 11.81 -27.92
N GLN A 5 -6.78 11.81 -28.42
CA GLN A 5 -7.98 11.96 -27.56
C GLN A 5 -8.12 10.85 -26.53
N ASN A 6 -7.73 9.62 -26.88
CA ASN A 6 -7.72 8.46 -25.99
C ASN A 6 -6.42 8.34 -25.14
N PHE A 7 -5.74 9.47 -24.92
CA PHE A 7 -4.48 9.54 -24.18
C PHE A 7 -4.56 8.86 -22.81
N GLU A 8 -5.57 9.18 -22.02
CA GLU A 8 -5.73 8.64 -20.66
C GLU A 8 -5.84 7.10 -20.65
N GLN A 9 -6.57 6.52 -21.62
CA GLN A 9 -6.66 5.07 -21.78
C GLN A 9 -5.30 4.45 -22.14
N LYS A 10 -4.55 5.09 -23.06
CA LYS A 10 -3.26 4.57 -23.52
C LYS A 10 -2.20 4.54 -22.41
N ILE A 11 -2.21 5.50 -21.49
CA ILE A 11 -1.30 5.53 -20.33
C ILE A 11 -1.86 4.84 -19.10
N GLY A 12 -3.16 4.45 -19.09
CA GLY A 12 -3.86 3.81 -17.98
C GLY A 12 -4.38 4.78 -16.90
N PHE A 13 -4.51 6.08 -17.23
CA PHE A 13 -5.02 7.06 -16.25
C PHE A 13 -6.52 6.91 -15.98
N ASP A 14 -7.28 6.35 -16.89
CA ASP A 14 -8.67 5.92 -16.70
C ASP A 14 -8.81 4.96 -15.49
N SER A 15 -7.88 4.03 -15.35
CA SER A 15 -7.82 3.13 -14.19
C SER A 15 -7.51 3.90 -12.90
N ILE A 16 -6.68 4.95 -12.96
CA ILE A 16 -6.42 5.83 -11.81
C ILE A 16 -7.70 6.58 -11.41
N ARG A 17 -8.43 7.14 -12.39
CA ARG A 17 -9.73 7.79 -12.11
C ARG A 17 -10.70 6.83 -11.43
N HIS A 18 -10.81 5.59 -11.92
CA HIS A 18 -11.67 4.57 -11.29
C HIS A 18 -11.26 4.30 -9.83
N LEU A 19 -9.96 4.12 -9.57
CA LEU A 19 -9.45 3.92 -8.21
C LEU A 19 -9.69 5.14 -7.28
N LEU A 20 -9.65 6.36 -7.81
CA LEU A 20 -10.00 7.57 -7.06
C LEU A 20 -11.50 7.62 -6.77
N THR A 21 -12.35 7.32 -7.76
CA THR A 21 -13.81 7.25 -7.61
C THR A 21 -14.23 6.27 -6.52
N GLU A 22 -13.58 5.10 -6.43
CA GLU A 22 -13.81 4.13 -5.35
C GLU A 22 -13.42 4.65 -3.96
N LYS A 23 -12.51 5.61 -3.88
CA LYS A 23 -12.04 6.19 -2.61
C LYS A 23 -12.85 7.42 -2.17
N CYS A 24 -13.66 7.99 -3.04
CA CYS A 24 -14.57 9.07 -2.70
C CYS A 24 -15.68 8.55 -1.77
N LEU A 25 -16.09 9.38 -0.81
CA LEU A 25 -17.18 9.10 0.12
C LEU A 25 -18.54 9.40 -0.48
N SER A 26 -18.57 10.27 -1.49
CA SER A 26 -19.81 10.80 -2.06
C SER A 26 -19.74 10.98 -3.58
N THR A 27 -20.91 11.13 -4.20
CA THR A 27 -21.01 11.52 -5.61
C THR A 27 -20.38 12.91 -5.87
N LEU A 28 -20.31 13.77 -4.85
CA LEU A 28 -19.67 15.09 -4.93
C LEU A 28 -18.20 14.99 -5.31
N GLY A 29 -17.44 14.14 -4.58
CA GLY A 29 -16.04 13.88 -4.87
C GLY A 29 -15.83 13.15 -6.19
N GLN A 30 -16.74 12.23 -6.55
CA GLN A 30 -16.70 11.51 -7.83
C GLN A 30 -16.83 12.46 -9.03
N GLU A 31 -17.72 13.44 -8.98
CA GLU A 31 -17.83 14.48 -10.02
C GLU A 31 -16.53 15.26 -10.18
N ARG A 32 -15.82 15.58 -9.07
CA ARG A 32 -14.50 16.23 -9.13
C ARG A 32 -13.43 15.34 -9.77
N VAL A 33 -13.49 14.02 -9.55
CA VAL A 33 -12.58 13.08 -10.23
C VAL A 33 -12.82 13.11 -11.74
N ASP A 34 -14.07 13.18 -12.18
CA ASP A 34 -14.40 13.26 -13.63
C ASP A 34 -14.00 14.61 -14.24
N GLU A 35 -14.12 15.70 -13.49
CA GLU A 35 -13.71 17.06 -13.90
C GLU A 35 -12.20 17.30 -13.85
N MET A 36 -11.42 16.40 -13.26
CA MET A 36 -9.97 16.53 -13.11
C MET A 36 -9.29 16.65 -14.48
N ASN A 37 -8.52 17.72 -14.69
CA ASN A 37 -7.88 18.03 -15.96
C ASN A 37 -6.40 18.35 -15.77
N PHE A 38 -5.65 18.14 -16.85
CA PHE A 38 -4.25 18.52 -16.99
C PHE A 38 -4.08 20.04 -16.91
N SER A 39 -3.19 20.54 -16.07
CA SER A 39 -2.83 21.96 -15.93
C SER A 39 -1.39 22.24 -16.36
N GLU A 40 -1.16 23.47 -16.84
CA GLU A 40 0.16 24.01 -17.17
C GLU A 40 0.61 25.07 -16.15
N SER A 41 -0.27 25.42 -15.20
CA SER A 41 -0.02 26.46 -14.18
C SER A 41 0.80 25.92 -13.04
N PHE A 42 2.04 26.37 -12.91
CA PHE A 42 2.92 26.00 -11.80
C PHE A 42 2.28 26.30 -10.43
N LYS A 43 1.62 27.44 -10.32
CA LYS A 43 1.00 27.88 -9.07
C LYS A 43 -0.12 26.92 -8.63
N ASP A 44 -1.01 26.57 -9.57
CA ASP A 44 -2.18 25.74 -9.27
C ASP A 44 -1.75 24.30 -8.95
N ILE A 45 -0.83 23.74 -9.75
CA ILE A 45 -0.29 22.40 -9.53
C ILE A 45 0.40 22.31 -8.16
N ASN A 46 1.22 23.32 -7.83
CA ASN A 46 1.91 23.33 -6.54
C ASN A 46 0.93 23.43 -5.37
N GLU A 47 -0.11 24.26 -5.48
CA GLU A 47 -1.16 24.41 -4.48
C GLU A 47 -1.95 23.11 -4.29
N TRP A 48 -2.36 22.46 -5.38
CA TRP A 48 -3.06 21.16 -5.33
C TRP A 48 -2.21 20.07 -4.68
N LEU A 49 -0.92 20.03 -5.01
CA LEU A 49 -0.01 19.05 -4.40
C LEU A 49 0.17 19.31 -2.90
N GLU A 50 0.31 20.58 -2.47
CA GLU A 50 0.39 20.92 -1.05
C GLU A 50 -0.86 20.48 -0.30
N GLN A 51 -2.06 20.75 -0.85
CA GLN A 51 -3.33 20.33 -0.27
C GLN A 51 -3.38 18.81 -0.06
N VAL A 52 -2.95 18.03 -1.07
CA VAL A 52 -2.92 16.57 -0.95
C VAL A 52 -1.88 16.12 0.09
N MET A 53 -0.70 16.73 0.11
CA MET A 53 0.36 16.41 1.08
C MET A 53 -0.06 16.74 2.52
N GLU A 54 -0.74 17.86 2.74
CA GLU A 54 -1.32 18.21 4.04
C GLU A 54 -2.39 17.18 4.45
N PHE A 55 -3.25 16.77 3.51
CA PHE A 55 -4.27 15.78 3.79
C PHE A 55 -3.69 14.39 4.07
N MET A 56 -2.58 14.03 3.41
CA MET A 56 -1.85 12.80 3.73
C MET A 56 -1.33 12.80 5.18
N ARG A 57 -0.83 13.95 5.66
CA ARG A 57 -0.42 14.11 7.07
C ARG A 57 -1.62 13.95 8.02
N ILE A 58 -2.76 14.57 7.69
CA ILE A 58 -3.98 14.40 8.48
C ILE A 58 -4.34 12.92 8.62
N ILE A 59 -4.36 12.16 7.51
CA ILE A 59 -4.69 10.71 7.55
C ILE A 59 -3.69 9.91 8.40
N GLN A 60 -2.42 10.31 8.44
CA GLN A 60 -1.36 9.57 9.14
C GLN A 60 -1.21 9.95 10.61
N GLU A 61 -1.52 11.19 10.98
CA GLU A 61 -1.19 11.76 12.29
C GLU A 61 -2.44 12.04 13.14
N GLU A 62 -3.63 12.17 12.51
CA GLU A 62 -4.84 12.64 13.17
C GLU A 62 -6.00 11.65 13.06
N ASP A 63 -6.44 11.11 14.19
CA ASP A 63 -7.61 10.23 14.26
C ASP A 63 -8.95 11.00 14.34
N SER A 64 -8.91 12.33 14.48
CA SER A 64 -10.08 13.16 14.80
C SER A 64 -10.69 13.90 13.61
N PHE A 65 -10.17 13.70 12.40
CA PHE A 65 -10.71 14.36 11.22
C PHE A 65 -12.15 13.91 10.92
N PRO A 66 -13.12 14.84 10.71
CA PRO A 66 -14.53 14.51 10.47
C PRO A 66 -14.76 14.01 9.03
N ASP A 67 -14.57 12.73 8.79
CA ASP A 67 -14.70 12.07 7.47
C ASP A 67 -16.05 11.35 7.26
N GLN A 68 -17.09 11.71 8.01
CA GLN A 68 -18.40 11.07 7.95
C GLN A 68 -19.46 12.03 7.37
N TYR A 69 -20.55 11.47 6.82
CA TYR A 69 -21.74 12.18 6.40
C TYR A 69 -21.54 13.15 5.21
N PHE A 70 -20.87 12.70 4.18
CA PHE A 70 -20.73 13.40 2.90
C PHE A 70 -21.94 13.13 1.99
N PHE A 71 -23.11 13.66 2.35
CA PHE A 71 -24.32 13.45 1.58
C PHE A 71 -24.50 14.52 0.49
N ASP A 72 -24.96 14.13 -0.71
CA ASP A 72 -25.27 15.10 -1.76
C ASP A 72 -26.73 15.51 -1.70
N VAL A 73 -26.98 16.67 -1.13
CA VAL A 73 -28.31 17.28 -1.03
C VAL A 73 -28.51 18.44 -2.06
N ARG A 74 -27.55 18.66 -2.95
CA ARG A 74 -27.64 19.72 -3.98
C ARG A 74 -28.88 19.59 -4.88
N PRO A 75 -29.32 18.39 -5.33
CA PRO A 75 -30.55 18.25 -6.11
C PRO A 75 -31.77 18.74 -5.34
N SER A 76 -31.88 18.40 -4.06
CA SER A 76 -32.99 18.81 -3.18
C SER A 76 -32.98 20.32 -2.90
N LEU A 77 -31.77 20.89 -2.66
CA LEU A 77 -31.59 22.34 -2.50
C LEU A 77 -31.96 23.11 -3.79
N LYS A 78 -31.63 22.61 -4.96
CA LYS A 78 -32.03 23.18 -6.23
C LYS A 78 -33.55 23.10 -6.41
N ARG A 79 -34.21 22.03 -6.00
CA ARG A 79 -35.66 21.82 -6.09
C ARG A 79 -36.43 22.81 -5.23
N ILE A 80 -36.02 23.07 -3.99
CA ILE A 80 -36.71 23.97 -3.07
C ILE A 80 -36.60 25.46 -3.45
N ARG A 81 -35.85 25.80 -4.49
CA ARG A 81 -35.87 27.16 -5.07
C ARG A 81 -37.27 27.51 -5.64
N VAL A 82 -38.03 26.51 -6.05
CA VAL A 82 -39.40 26.67 -6.52
C VAL A 82 -40.31 26.83 -5.31
N GLU A 83 -41.19 27.83 -5.36
CA GLU A 83 -42.21 28.06 -4.32
C GLU A 83 -43.13 26.85 -4.16
N GLY A 84 -43.44 26.52 -2.90
CA GLY A 84 -44.26 25.38 -2.55
C GLY A 84 -43.51 24.05 -2.41
N MET A 85 -42.27 23.96 -2.87
CA MET A 85 -41.42 22.78 -2.66
C MET A 85 -40.78 22.84 -1.29
N TYR A 86 -40.56 21.67 -0.69
CA TYR A 86 -39.96 21.51 0.62
C TYR A 86 -38.97 20.34 0.64
N LEU A 87 -38.06 20.33 1.62
CA LEU A 87 -37.19 19.19 1.95
C LEU A 87 -37.97 18.19 2.78
N ASP A 88 -37.91 16.91 2.45
CA ASP A 88 -38.43 15.84 3.29
C ASP A 88 -37.58 15.58 4.56
N GLU A 89 -38.02 14.67 5.41
CA GLU A 89 -37.35 14.37 6.67
C GLU A 89 -35.93 13.88 6.45
N GLN A 90 -35.72 12.98 5.47
CA GLN A 90 -34.41 12.40 5.17
C GLN A 90 -33.48 13.45 4.56
N GLU A 91 -33.96 14.22 3.58
CA GLU A 91 -33.21 15.31 2.95
C GLU A 91 -32.77 16.37 3.98
N LEU A 92 -33.66 16.68 4.91
CA LEU A 92 -33.38 17.63 5.99
C LEU A 92 -32.36 17.06 6.98
N PHE A 93 -32.42 15.76 7.26
CA PHE A 93 -31.45 15.07 8.11
C PHE A 93 -30.08 15.03 7.46
N ASP A 94 -30.02 14.68 6.17
CA ASP A 94 -28.78 14.61 5.41
C ASP A 94 -28.13 16.01 5.27
N LEU A 95 -28.95 17.06 5.04
CA LEU A 95 -28.49 18.44 5.04
C LEU A 95 -27.87 18.83 6.38
N ARG A 96 -28.55 18.51 7.49
CA ARG A 96 -28.00 18.78 8.83
C ARG A 96 -26.63 18.13 9.01
N ARG A 97 -26.52 16.84 8.71
CA ARG A 97 -25.29 16.06 8.88
C ARG A 97 -24.15 16.61 8.03
N SER A 98 -24.43 16.93 6.75
CA SER A 98 -23.42 17.54 5.88
C SER A 98 -22.98 18.92 6.36
N LEU A 99 -23.92 19.76 6.83
CA LEU A 99 -23.58 21.09 7.38
C LEU A 99 -22.78 20.99 8.70
N GLU A 100 -23.08 20.01 9.55
CA GLU A 100 -22.28 19.69 10.74
C GLU A 100 -20.88 19.28 10.34
N THR A 101 -20.72 18.37 9.37
CA THR A 101 -19.43 17.92 8.84
C THR A 101 -18.63 19.09 8.24
N ILE A 102 -19.25 19.94 7.42
CA ILE A 102 -18.58 21.13 6.86
C ILE A 102 -18.09 22.07 7.97
N ARG A 103 -18.91 22.34 8.97
CA ARG A 103 -18.54 23.15 10.13
C ARG A 103 -17.34 22.56 10.87
N ASP A 104 -17.38 21.26 11.12
CA ASP A 104 -16.38 20.56 11.90
C ASP A 104 -15.05 20.44 11.13
N ILE A 105 -15.08 20.26 9.79
CA ILE A 105 -13.90 20.32 8.92
C ILE A 105 -13.27 21.73 8.96
N ILE A 106 -14.09 22.78 8.79
CA ILE A 106 -13.59 24.16 8.84
C ILE A 106 -13.00 24.46 10.22
N HIS A 107 -13.63 24.03 11.30
CA HIS A 107 -13.11 24.18 12.65
C HIS A 107 -11.77 23.45 12.82
N PHE A 108 -11.67 22.20 12.36
CA PHE A 108 -10.43 21.43 12.38
C PHE A 108 -9.29 22.14 11.65
N LEU A 109 -9.54 22.64 10.43
CA LEU A 109 -8.53 23.32 9.61
C LEU A 109 -8.15 24.72 10.12
N THR A 110 -8.99 25.34 10.95
CA THR A 110 -8.74 26.66 11.53
C THR A 110 -8.17 26.61 12.95
N LEU A 111 -8.05 25.43 13.56
CA LEU A 111 -7.37 25.26 14.84
C LEU A 111 -5.89 25.63 14.68
N THR A 112 -5.46 26.63 15.44
CA THR A 112 -4.06 26.99 15.55
C THR A 112 -3.37 26.07 16.55
N SER A 113 -2.18 25.55 16.21
CA SER A 113 -1.36 24.82 17.18
C SER A 113 -0.95 25.78 18.29
N ASN A 114 -1.37 25.53 19.54
CA ASN A 114 -0.92 26.23 20.74
C ASN A 114 0.51 25.81 21.14
N ASP A 115 1.47 25.94 20.26
CA ASP A 115 2.87 25.84 20.61
C ASP A 115 3.31 27.18 21.19
N GLU A 116 3.42 27.25 22.53
CA GLU A 116 3.77 28.44 23.32
C GLU A 116 5.15 29.06 23.00
N GLU A 117 5.93 28.49 22.04
CA GLU A 117 7.29 28.91 21.72
C GLU A 117 7.47 29.62 20.37
N GLN A 118 6.41 29.74 19.53
CA GLN A 118 6.54 30.46 18.25
C GLN A 118 5.46 31.53 18.10
N GLU A 119 5.90 32.82 18.06
CA GLU A 119 5.09 34.04 17.85
C GLU A 119 4.39 34.16 16.47
N LYS A 120 4.03 33.04 15.81
CA LYS A 120 3.23 33.03 14.58
C LYS A 120 2.09 32.04 14.71
N GLU A 121 0.87 32.55 14.77
CA GLU A 121 -0.39 31.81 14.55
C GLU A 121 -0.44 31.22 13.12
N ASN A 122 0.30 30.15 12.84
CA ASN A 122 0.20 29.46 11.58
C ASN A 122 -0.55 28.13 11.82
N SER A 123 -1.62 27.93 11.05
CA SER A 123 -2.27 26.64 10.98
C SER A 123 -1.26 25.56 10.55
N PRO A 124 -1.35 24.32 11.09
CA PRO A 124 -0.54 23.18 10.62
C PRO A 124 -0.85 22.82 9.16
N TYR A 125 -1.98 23.25 8.60
CA TYR A 125 -2.47 22.92 7.25
C TYR A 125 -2.83 24.18 6.44
N PRO A 126 -1.85 25.02 6.07
CA PRO A 126 -2.12 26.34 5.46
C PRO A 126 -2.77 26.25 4.07
N ALA A 127 -2.47 25.23 3.27
CA ALA A 127 -3.05 25.09 1.93
C ALA A 127 -4.53 24.68 2.00
N LEU A 128 -4.90 23.79 2.94
CA LEU A 128 -6.28 23.41 3.20
C LEU A 128 -7.05 24.52 3.93
N GLN A 129 -6.41 25.23 4.85
CA GLN A 129 -7.02 26.37 5.53
C GLN A 129 -7.43 27.46 4.53
N LYS A 130 -6.62 27.72 3.52
CA LYS A 130 -6.93 28.68 2.46
C LYS A 130 -8.21 28.30 1.70
N LEU A 131 -8.46 27.01 1.45
CA LEU A 131 -9.71 26.51 0.86
C LEU A 131 -10.93 26.79 1.76
N ALA A 132 -10.75 26.71 3.07
CA ALA A 132 -11.82 26.91 4.06
C ALA A 132 -12.13 28.41 4.31
N GLY A 133 -11.22 29.34 3.94
CA GLY A 133 -11.26 30.74 4.35
C GLY A 133 -12.49 31.52 3.91
N ASP A 134 -13.04 31.23 2.75
CA ASP A 134 -14.21 31.95 2.19
C ASP A 134 -15.54 31.18 2.38
N ILE A 135 -15.54 30.08 3.12
CA ILE A 135 -16.71 29.20 3.25
C ILE A 135 -17.56 29.62 4.46
N ILE A 136 -18.84 29.85 4.19
CA ILE A 136 -19.80 30.23 5.21
C ILE A 136 -20.30 28.99 5.96
N VAL A 137 -20.26 29.01 7.28
CA VAL A 137 -20.88 28.01 8.15
C VAL A 137 -22.28 28.45 8.60
N PHE A 138 -23.17 27.48 8.82
CA PHE A 138 -24.59 27.76 9.11
C PHE A 138 -25.05 27.25 10.50
N PRO A 139 -24.46 27.71 11.62
CA PRO A 139 -24.77 27.17 12.95
C PRO A 139 -26.25 27.43 13.34
N GLN A 140 -26.83 28.54 12.89
CA GLN A 140 -28.23 28.85 13.16
C GLN A 140 -29.20 27.89 12.42
N LEU A 141 -28.87 27.48 11.17
CA LEU A 141 -29.64 26.48 10.45
C LEU A 141 -29.57 25.13 11.12
N ILE A 142 -28.35 24.69 11.51
CA ILE A 142 -28.15 23.45 12.25
C ILE A 142 -28.98 23.42 13.52
N THR A 143 -28.97 24.51 14.30
CA THR A 143 -29.77 24.64 15.52
C THR A 143 -31.26 24.55 15.22
N ARG A 144 -31.75 25.21 14.16
CA ARG A 144 -33.17 25.13 13.75
C ARG A 144 -33.55 23.71 13.31
N ILE A 145 -32.71 23.03 12.53
CA ILE A 145 -32.97 21.64 12.13
C ILE A 145 -33.00 20.73 13.38
N ASN A 146 -32.07 20.96 14.32
CA ASN A 146 -32.05 20.23 15.59
C ASN A 146 -33.27 20.46 16.45
N ASN A 147 -33.99 21.58 16.29
CA ASN A 147 -35.29 21.79 16.96
C ASN A 147 -36.40 20.99 16.26
N ILE A 148 -36.32 20.73 14.97
CA ILE A 148 -37.32 19.98 14.18
C ILE A 148 -37.05 18.47 14.26
N LEU A 149 -35.80 18.02 14.04
CA LEU A 149 -35.44 16.63 13.98
C LEU A 149 -34.75 16.13 15.29
N ASP A 150 -34.95 14.88 15.59
CA ASP A 150 -34.18 14.17 16.62
C ASP A 150 -32.85 13.65 16.07
N LYS A 151 -32.13 12.91 16.92
CA LYS A 151 -30.83 12.31 16.54
C LYS A 151 -30.92 11.20 15.47
N PHE A 152 -32.12 10.67 15.23
CA PHE A 152 -32.37 9.63 14.26
C PHE A 152 -33.01 10.16 12.97
N GLY A 153 -33.21 11.47 12.83
CA GLY A 153 -33.83 12.09 11.67
C GLY A 153 -35.36 12.10 11.69
N LYS A 154 -35.98 11.76 12.83
CA LYS A 154 -37.45 11.84 12.96
C LYS A 154 -37.88 13.20 13.49
N ILE A 155 -39.03 13.66 13.01
CA ILE A 155 -39.58 14.92 13.52
C ILE A 155 -39.96 14.77 14.98
N LYS A 156 -39.45 15.67 15.80
CA LYS A 156 -39.72 15.73 17.23
C LYS A 156 -41.16 16.02 17.53
N ASP A 157 -41.71 15.46 18.62
CA ASP A 157 -43.10 15.75 19.05
C ASP A 157 -43.29 17.22 19.33
N ASN A 158 -42.27 17.90 19.80
CA ASN A 158 -42.31 19.33 20.13
C ASN A 158 -41.81 20.25 19.01
N ALA A 159 -41.69 19.74 17.78
CA ALA A 159 -41.29 20.56 16.63
C ALA A 159 -42.28 21.72 16.37
N SER A 160 -43.58 21.51 16.68
CA SER A 160 -44.58 22.58 16.82
C SER A 160 -45.52 22.29 17.99
N SER A 161 -46.19 23.31 18.50
CA SER A 161 -47.22 23.14 19.54
C SER A 161 -48.39 22.31 19.04
N GLU A 162 -48.73 22.49 17.76
CA GLU A 162 -49.84 21.78 17.12
C GLU A 162 -49.53 20.28 16.91
N LEU A 163 -48.33 19.93 16.47
CA LEU A 163 -47.87 18.54 16.31
C LEU A 163 -47.89 17.84 17.66
N LEU A 164 -47.45 18.52 18.72
CA LEU A 164 -47.45 17.96 20.07
C LEU A 164 -48.88 17.66 20.54
N ARG A 165 -49.84 18.57 20.23
CA ARG A 165 -51.29 18.38 20.54
C ARG A 165 -51.81 17.12 19.83
N ILE A 166 -51.57 17.05 18.49
CA ILE A 166 -52.05 15.98 17.63
C ILE A 166 -51.48 14.61 18.11
N ARG A 167 -50.19 14.50 18.36
CA ARG A 167 -49.55 13.26 18.81
C ARG A 167 -50.04 12.81 20.19
N ARG A 168 -50.27 13.76 21.11
CA ARG A 168 -50.85 13.44 22.43
C ARG A 168 -52.27 12.92 22.29
N GLU A 169 -53.08 13.56 21.43
CA GLU A 169 -54.46 13.12 21.19
C GLU A 169 -54.47 11.74 20.51
N LEU A 170 -53.59 11.50 19.56
CA LEU A 170 -53.42 10.23 18.86
C LEU A 170 -53.06 9.11 19.86
N ALA A 171 -52.06 9.34 20.72
CA ALA A 171 -51.63 8.40 21.74
C ALA A 171 -52.76 8.12 22.77
N SER A 172 -53.53 9.16 23.17
CA SER A 172 -54.67 9.06 24.05
C SER A 172 -55.82 8.23 23.44
N THR A 173 -56.15 8.52 22.18
CA THR A 173 -57.20 7.82 21.41
C THR A 173 -56.84 6.36 21.19
N ALA A 174 -55.60 6.09 20.77
CA ALA A 174 -55.06 4.72 20.60
C ALA A 174 -55.11 3.93 21.93
N GLY A 175 -54.71 4.58 23.03
CA GLY A 175 -54.79 3.96 24.37
C GLY A 175 -56.20 3.73 24.85
N SER A 176 -57.21 4.47 24.33
CA SER A 176 -58.61 4.29 24.68
C SER A 176 -59.25 3.06 24.05
N ILE A 177 -58.81 2.68 22.83
CA ILE A 177 -59.37 1.55 22.08
C ILE A 177 -59.30 0.25 22.88
N SER A 178 -58.16 -0.11 23.42
CA SER A 178 -57.99 -1.33 24.21
C SER A 178 -58.84 -1.32 25.49
N ARG A 179 -58.99 -0.14 26.11
CA ARG A 179 -59.84 0.00 27.32
C ARG A 179 -61.32 -0.14 26.97
N SER A 180 -61.81 0.56 25.92
CA SER A 180 -63.18 0.45 25.49
C SER A 180 -63.51 -0.96 25.02
N LEU A 181 -62.64 -1.56 24.22
CA LEU A 181 -62.83 -2.93 23.75
C LEU A 181 -62.92 -3.95 24.90
N ASN A 182 -62.05 -3.85 25.88
CA ASN A 182 -62.08 -4.72 27.06
C ASN A 182 -63.31 -4.45 27.96
N ALA A 183 -63.79 -3.20 28.04
CA ALA A 183 -65.00 -2.88 28.77
C ALA A 183 -66.25 -3.46 28.06
N ILE A 184 -66.33 -3.29 26.74
CA ILE A 184 -67.41 -3.87 25.92
C ILE A 184 -67.39 -5.38 25.98
N LEU A 185 -66.22 -6.02 25.90
CA LEU A 185 -66.09 -7.46 26.04
C LEU A 185 -66.55 -7.97 27.41
N ARG A 186 -66.12 -7.32 28.49
CA ARG A 186 -66.58 -7.69 29.85
C ARG A 186 -68.09 -7.55 30.03
N ASN A 187 -68.69 -6.47 29.48
CA ASN A 187 -70.16 -6.31 29.54
C ASN A 187 -70.84 -7.42 28.73
N ALA A 188 -70.32 -7.71 27.47
CA ALA A 188 -70.90 -8.77 26.69
C ALA A 188 -70.77 -10.17 27.28
N GLN A 189 -69.65 -10.41 28.02
CA GLN A 189 -69.48 -11.66 28.81
C GLN A 189 -70.42 -11.72 29.98
N ALA A 190 -70.60 -10.59 30.68
CA ALA A 190 -71.53 -10.52 31.85
C ALA A 190 -73.01 -10.75 31.43
N GLU A 191 -73.38 -10.27 30.23
CA GLU A 191 -74.73 -10.45 29.70
C GLU A 191 -74.94 -11.78 28.92
N GLY A 192 -73.85 -12.61 28.86
CA GLY A 192 -73.85 -13.91 28.18
C GLY A 192 -73.88 -13.85 26.62
N TYR A 193 -73.53 -12.74 26.04
CA TYR A 193 -73.44 -12.57 24.56
C TYR A 193 -72.16 -13.15 23.99
N VAL A 194 -71.11 -13.26 24.83
CA VAL A 194 -69.77 -13.78 24.50
C VAL A 194 -69.35 -14.72 25.64
N ASP A 195 -68.74 -15.85 25.30
CA ASP A 195 -68.20 -16.79 26.28
C ASP A 195 -67.10 -16.17 27.13
N LYS A 196 -66.97 -16.62 28.41
CA LYS A 196 -65.99 -16.03 29.33
C LYS A 196 -64.54 -16.18 28.94
N ASP A 197 -64.20 -17.17 28.08
CA ASP A 197 -62.86 -17.48 27.63
C ASP A 197 -62.48 -16.75 26.34
N VAL A 198 -63.40 -15.97 25.75
CA VAL A 198 -63.17 -15.21 24.52
C VAL A 198 -62.30 -13.98 24.80
N THR A 199 -61.29 -13.78 23.98
CA THR A 199 -60.42 -12.60 23.98
C THR A 199 -60.57 -11.84 22.65
N PRO A 200 -60.31 -10.52 22.65
CA PRO A 200 -60.27 -9.76 21.38
C PRO A 200 -59.25 -10.37 20.45
N THR A 201 -59.58 -10.46 19.19
CA THR A 201 -58.70 -10.97 18.14
C THR A 201 -58.44 -9.88 17.08
N MET A 202 -57.34 -10.02 16.35
CA MET A 202 -57.05 -9.12 15.22
C MET A 202 -57.47 -9.75 13.88
N ARG A 203 -58.29 -9.05 13.12
CA ARG A 203 -58.71 -9.42 11.76
C ARG A 203 -58.48 -8.21 10.85
N ASP A 204 -57.78 -8.42 9.74
CA ASP A 204 -57.43 -7.36 8.78
C ASP A 204 -56.89 -6.07 9.44
N GLY A 205 -56.04 -6.24 10.42
CA GLY A 205 -55.44 -5.12 11.18
C GLY A 205 -56.40 -4.41 12.16
N ARG A 206 -57.59 -4.99 12.44
CA ARG A 206 -58.63 -4.43 13.35
C ARG A 206 -58.85 -5.32 14.52
N LEU A 207 -59.04 -4.71 15.67
CA LEU A 207 -59.41 -5.41 16.90
C LEU A 207 -60.90 -5.70 16.90
N VAL A 208 -61.28 -6.97 16.92
CA VAL A 208 -62.65 -7.45 16.84
C VAL A 208 -63.00 -8.40 17.98
N ILE A 209 -64.27 -8.46 18.31
CA ILE A 209 -64.82 -9.40 19.28
C ILE A 209 -65.46 -10.55 18.52
N PRO A 210 -65.06 -11.80 18.73
CA PRO A 210 -65.74 -12.97 18.15
C PRO A 210 -67.05 -13.23 18.92
N VAL A 211 -68.18 -13.27 18.16
CA VAL A 211 -69.54 -13.40 18.69
C VAL A 211 -70.24 -14.49 17.91
N ALA A 212 -71.19 -15.21 18.55
CA ALA A 212 -72.03 -16.18 17.90
C ALA A 212 -72.99 -15.45 16.93
N PRO A 213 -73.30 -15.99 15.70
CA PRO A 213 -74.06 -15.32 14.67
C PRO A 213 -75.47 -14.85 15.12
N GLY A 214 -76.15 -15.61 15.99
CA GLY A 214 -77.45 -15.28 16.55
C GLY A 214 -77.46 -14.06 17.49
N LEU A 215 -76.31 -13.69 18.05
CA LEU A 215 -76.07 -12.58 18.98
C LEU A 215 -75.45 -11.35 18.37
N LYS A 216 -75.18 -11.37 17.08
CA LYS A 216 -74.49 -10.29 16.38
C LYS A 216 -75.15 -8.90 16.50
N ARG A 217 -76.47 -8.83 16.72
CA ARG A 217 -77.24 -7.57 16.89
C ARG A 217 -77.13 -7.00 18.32
N LYS A 218 -76.58 -7.78 19.26
CA LYS A 218 -76.47 -7.35 20.66
C LYS A 218 -75.27 -6.43 20.92
N ILE A 219 -74.18 -6.62 20.11
CA ILE A 219 -73.07 -5.70 20.11
C ILE A 219 -73.23 -4.74 18.91
N LYS A 220 -73.36 -3.45 19.20
CA LYS A 220 -73.40 -2.42 18.17
C LYS A 220 -72.00 -2.30 17.53
N GLY A 221 -71.93 -2.47 16.23
CA GLY A 221 -70.65 -2.41 15.53
C GLY A 221 -70.71 -2.87 14.05
N ILE A 222 -69.54 -2.98 13.44
CA ILE A 222 -69.39 -3.44 12.05
C ILE A 222 -68.92 -4.88 12.05
N VAL A 223 -69.53 -5.75 11.28
CA VAL A 223 -69.09 -7.12 11.03
C VAL A 223 -68.02 -7.08 9.96
N HIS A 224 -66.85 -7.54 10.30
CA HIS A 224 -65.70 -7.58 9.34
C HIS A 224 -65.53 -8.95 8.70
N ASP A 225 -65.77 -10.02 9.44
CA ASP A 225 -65.51 -11.37 8.92
C ASP A 225 -66.44 -12.39 9.61
N GLU A 226 -66.58 -13.55 8.97
CA GLU A 226 -67.24 -14.72 9.57
C GLU A 226 -66.23 -15.90 9.54
N SER A 227 -66.29 -16.75 10.57
CA SER A 227 -65.42 -17.94 10.56
C SER A 227 -65.82 -18.87 9.41
N SER A 228 -64.86 -19.65 8.88
CA SER A 228 -65.07 -20.58 7.75
C SER A 228 -66.18 -21.60 8.01
N THR A 229 -66.55 -21.79 9.25
CA THR A 229 -67.62 -22.72 9.70
C THR A 229 -68.94 -21.96 9.93
N GLY A 230 -69.00 -20.65 9.74
CA GLY A 230 -70.18 -19.79 10.00
C GLY A 230 -70.62 -19.72 11.46
N LYS A 231 -69.82 -20.29 12.41
CA LYS A 231 -70.18 -20.35 13.84
C LYS A 231 -69.77 -19.13 14.66
N THR A 232 -68.94 -18.24 14.07
CA THR A 232 -68.43 -17.06 14.77
C THR A 232 -68.39 -15.89 13.78
N VAL A 233 -68.86 -14.75 14.25
CA VAL A 233 -68.86 -13.46 13.54
C VAL A 233 -67.90 -12.53 14.28
N PHE A 234 -67.05 -11.83 13.55
CA PHE A 234 -66.05 -10.91 14.10
C PHE A 234 -66.57 -9.48 14.01
N ILE A 235 -66.92 -8.87 15.16
CA ILE A 235 -67.53 -7.56 15.25
C ILE A 235 -66.51 -6.55 15.79
N GLU A 236 -66.30 -5.45 15.04
CA GLU A 236 -65.65 -4.26 15.56
C GLU A 236 -66.71 -3.38 16.22
N PRO A 237 -66.66 -3.15 17.54
CA PRO A 237 -67.67 -2.33 18.23
C PRO A 237 -67.69 -0.90 17.70
N ALA A 238 -68.87 -0.23 17.70
CA ALA A 238 -69.05 1.12 17.16
C ALA A 238 -68.09 2.14 17.79
N GLU A 239 -67.87 2.07 19.10
CA GLU A 239 -66.90 2.94 19.79
C GLU A 239 -65.46 2.77 19.32
N VAL A 240 -65.07 1.50 18.95
CA VAL A 240 -63.76 1.19 18.39
C VAL A 240 -63.62 1.71 16.97
N VAL A 241 -64.73 1.59 16.17
CA VAL A 241 -64.79 2.16 14.81
C VAL A 241 -64.60 3.69 14.85
N GLU A 242 -65.32 4.38 15.76
CA GLU A 242 -65.21 5.84 15.92
C GLU A 242 -63.79 6.25 16.34
N ALA A 243 -63.19 5.52 17.29
CA ALA A 243 -61.84 5.76 17.72
C ALA A 243 -60.82 5.54 16.57
N ASN A 244 -60.96 4.45 15.79
CA ASN A 244 -60.14 4.18 14.63
C ASN A 244 -60.28 5.26 13.52
N ASN A 245 -61.50 5.77 13.30
CA ASN A 245 -61.70 6.87 12.37
C ASN A 245 -61.03 8.15 12.87
N ARG A 246 -61.13 8.45 14.16
CA ARG A 246 -60.47 9.61 14.78
C ARG A 246 -58.93 9.48 14.68
N ILE A 247 -58.37 8.29 14.86
CA ILE A 247 -56.92 8.04 14.63
C ILE A 247 -56.57 8.40 13.18
N ARG A 248 -57.30 7.94 12.19
CA ARG A 248 -57.03 8.25 10.79
C ARG A 248 -57.09 9.76 10.47
N GLU A 249 -58.10 10.44 11.05
CA GLU A 249 -58.18 11.88 10.95
C GLU A 249 -56.96 12.58 11.51
N LEU A 250 -56.55 12.16 12.74
CA LEU A 250 -55.35 12.69 13.42
C LEU A 250 -54.06 12.36 12.68
N GLU A 251 -53.92 11.16 12.12
CA GLU A 251 -52.80 10.82 11.22
C GLU A 251 -52.74 11.71 10.00
N GLY A 252 -53.94 12.04 9.43
CA GLY A 252 -54.02 12.97 8.33
C GLY A 252 -53.67 14.41 8.75
N GLU A 253 -54.05 14.84 9.96
CA GLU A 253 -53.69 16.13 10.56
C GLU A 253 -52.19 16.17 10.84
N GLU A 254 -51.60 15.12 11.40
CA GLU A 254 -50.19 14.97 11.67
C GLU A 254 -49.37 15.15 10.37
N ARG A 255 -49.76 14.42 9.32
CA ARG A 255 -49.06 14.51 8.00
C ARG A 255 -49.11 15.93 7.41
N ARG A 256 -50.25 16.61 7.52
CA ARG A 256 -50.41 18.02 7.06
C ARG A 256 -49.52 18.97 7.89
N GLU A 257 -49.48 18.78 9.19
CA GLU A 257 -48.66 19.61 10.09
C GLU A 257 -47.16 19.40 9.85
N ILE A 258 -46.71 18.14 9.62
CA ILE A 258 -45.34 17.83 9.24
C ILE A 258 -44.95 18.55 7.94
N ILE A 259 -45.80 18.45 6.91
CA ILE A 259 -45.56 19.14 5.63
C ILE A 259 -45.48 20.65 5.84
N ARG A 260 -46.33 21.22 6.72
CA ARG A 260 -46.31 22.64 7.04
C ARG A 260 -44.95 23.04 7.69
N ILE A 261 -44.50 22.28 8.67
CA ILE A 261 -43.20 22.52 9.37
C ILE A 261 -42.07 22.49 8.37
N LEU A 262 -42.02 21.47 7.49
CA LEU A 262 -40.97 21.30 6.49
C LEU A 262 -41.02 22.42 5.43
N THR A 263 -42.22 22.86 5.04
CA THR A 263 -42.42 23.95 4.10
C THR A 263 -41.96 25.28 4.69
N ASP A 264 -42.36 25.59 5.93
CA ASP A 264 -41.95 26.79 6.65
C ASP A 264 -40.45 26.86 6.80
N PHE A 265 -39.80 25.75 7.12
CA PHE A 265 -38.32 25.66 7.16
C PHE A 265 -37.72 25.90 5.77
N SER A 266 -38.28 25.30 4.73
CA SER A 266 -37.78 25.45 3.35
C SER A 266 -37.88 26.89 2.83
N ILE A 267 -38.90 27.64 3.26
CA ILE A 267 -39.02 29.09 2.98
C ILE A 267 -37.85 29.85 3.61
N ILE A 268 -37.45 29.50 4.84
CA ILE A 268 -36.37 30.17 5.58
C ILE A 268 -35.01 29.90 4.95
N ILE A 269 -34.78 28.69 4.49
CA ILE A 269 -33.47 28.28 3.90
C ILE A 269 -33.31 28.79 2.46
N ARG A 270 -34.41 28.99 1.72
CA ARG A 270 -34.40 29.34 0.29
C ARG A 270 -33.48 30.50 -0.08
N PRO A 271 -33.43 31.64 0.65
CA PRO A 271 -32.50 32.71 0.36
C PRO A 271 -31.04 32.33 0.54
N GLN A 272 -30.73 31.33 1.37
CA GLN A 272 -29.38 30.88 1.72
C GLN A 272 -28.87 29.75 0.83
N VAL A 273 -29.75 29.19 -0.04
CA VAL A 273 -29.39 28.08 -0.94
C VAL A 273 -28.12 28.35 -1.76
N PRO A 274 -27.88 29.52 -2.36
CA PRO A 274 -26.66 29.76 -3.11
C PRO A 274 -25.39 29.63 -2.26
N ALA A 275 -25.40 30.16 -1.04
CA ALA A 275 -24.28 30.07 -0.12
C ALA A 275 -24.08 28.63 0.40
N ILE A 276 -25.17 27.90 0.66
CA ILE A 276 -25.09 26.49 1.04
C ILE A 276 -24.49 25.66 -0.10
N LEU A 277 -24.89 25.89 -1.34
CA LEU A 277 -24.30 25.21 -2.50
C LEU A 277 -22.80 25.46 -2.62
N GLN A 278 -22.32 26.67 -2.31
CA GLN A 278 -20.90 26.96 -2.27
C GLN A 278 -20.16 26.13 -1.19
N SER A 279 -20.80 25.92 -0.02
CA SER A 279 -20.23 25.05 1.02
C SER A 279 -20.20 23.57 0.57
N TYR A 280 -21.11 23.12 -0.29
CA TYR A 280 -21.08 21.79 -0.91
C TYR A 280 -19.97 21.66 -1.96
N GLU A 281 -19.62 22.73 -2.67
CA GLU A 281 -18.43 22.71 -3.56
C GLU A 281 -17.14 22.52 -2.74
N PHE A 282 -17.05 23.15 -1.57
CA PHE A 282 -15.95 22.91 -0.63
C PHE A 282 -15.93 21.44 -0.14
N LEU A 283 -17.08 20.89 0.23
CA LEU A 283 -17.18 19.49 0.67
C LEU A 283 -16.77 18.52 -0.44
N ALA A 284 -17.15 18.81 -1.71
CA ALA A 284 -16.73 18.07 -2.88
C ALA A 284 -15.20 18.08 -3.06
N GLU A 285 -14.59 19.27 -2.90
CA GLU A 285 -13.14 19.43 -3.02
C GLU A 285 -12.38 18.68 -1.92
N ILE A 286 -12.87 18.73 -0.69
CA ILE A 286 -12.28 17.98 0.43
C ILE A 286 -12.37 16.46 0.19
N ASP A 287 -13.51 15.93 -0.29
CA ASP A 287 -13.64 14.50 -0.61
C ASP A 287 -12.68 14.07 -1.73
N PHE A 288 -12.54 14.93 -2.74
CA PHE A 288 -11.62 14.71 -3.85
C PHE A 288 -10.14 14.72 -3.41
N ILE A 289 -9.73 15.71 -2.60
CA ILE A 289 -8.38 15.79 -2.04
C ILE A 289 -8.11 14.57 -1.15
N ARG A 290 -9.08 14.17 -0.32
CA ARG A 290 -9.03 12.97 0.51
C ARG A 290 -8.82 11.70 -0.33
N ALA A 291 -9.56 11.55 -1.42
CA ALA A 291 -9.41 10.40 -2.33
C ALA A 291 -8.01 10.34 -2.95
N LYS A 292 -7.47 11.49 -3.41
CA LYS A 292 -6.07 11.61 -3.89
C LYS A 292 -5.07 11.25 -2.79
N ALA A 293 -5.26 11.72 -1.55
CA ALA A 293 -4.38 11.44 -0.43
C ALA A 293 -4.36 9.93 -0.08
N HIS A 294 -5.51 9.27 -0.01
CA HIS A 294 -5.58 7.83 0.21
C HIS A 294 -4.91 7.02 -0.91
N PHE A 295 -5.07 7.43 -2.17
CA PHE A 295 -4.38 6.82 -3.28
C PHE A 295 -2.86 7.02 -3.19
N SER A 296 -2.43 8.22 -2.83
CA SER A 296 -1.01 8.58 -2.67
C SER A 296 -0.34 7.78 -1.55
N ILE A 297 -1.01 7.60 -0.41
CA ILE A 297 -0.53 6.75 0.70
C ILE A 297 -0.42 5.29 0.23
N GLN A 298 -1.42 4.77 -0.46
CA GLN A 298 -1.44 3.39 -0.96
C GLN A 298 -0.29 3.09 -1.92
N THR A 299 0.14 4.09 -2.71
CA THR A 299 1.21 3.96 -3.71
C THR A 299 2.57 4.46 -3.20
N ASN A 300 2.66 4.90 -1.94
CA ASN A 300 3.83 5.56 -1.36
C ASN A 300 4.30 6.75 -2.21
N ALA A 301 3.34 7.55 -2.69
CA ALA A 301 3.61 8.73 -3.49
C ALA A 301 4.16 9.87 -2.63
N THR A 302 5.02 10.68 -3.25
CA THR A 302 5.65 11.86 -2.66
C THR A 302 5.46 13.06 -3.56
N LYS A 303 5.70 14.25 -3.03
CA LYS A 303 5.78 15.48 -3.82
C LYS A 303 7.24 15.69 -4.23
N PRO A 304 7.60 15.59 -5.55
CA PRO A 304 8.93 15.93 -6.00
C PRO A 304 9.16 17.45 -5.96
N SER A 305 10.42 17.87 -6.11
CA SER A 305 10.75 19.29 -6.30
C SER A 305 10.22 19.75 -7.66
N LEU A 306 9.18 20.59 -7.65
CA LEU A 306 8.61 21.17 -8.86
C LEU A 306 9.45 22.34 -9.38
N GLU A 307 9.62 22.40 -10.69
CA GLU A 307 10.32 23.51 -11.36
C GLU A 307 9.49 24.05 -12.54
N ASP A 308 9.37 25.39 -12.66
CA ASP A 308 8.70 26.00 -13.82
C ASP A 308 9.62 26.06 -15.04
N LYS A 309 10.13 24.90 -15.40
CA LYS A 309 10.94 24.64 -16.63
C LYS A 309 10.76 23.18 -17.04
N GLN A 310 11.22 22.85 -18.24
CA GLN A 310 11.17 21.49 -18.77
C GLN A 310 12.38 20.71 -18.25
N ILE A 311 12.14 19.77 -17.32
CA ILE A 311 13.13 18.87 -16.77
C ILE A 311 12.44 17.60 -16.27
N LEU A 312 13.08 16.47 -16.45
CA LEU A 312 12.75 15.20 -15.80
C LEU A 312 14.06 14.68 -15.20
N ASP A 313 14.20 14.79 -13.88
CA ASP A 313 15.27 14.15 -13.13
C ASP A 313 14.64 13.35 -12.01
N TRP A 314 14.20 12.14 -12.36
CA TRP A 314 13.42 11.27 -11.48
C TRP A 314 14.28 10.12 -10.98
N THR A 315 14.25 9.97 -9.69
CA THR A 315 14.91 8.86 -8.99
C THR A 315 13.85 7.95 -8.39
N MET A 316 14.00 6.65 -8.60
CA MET A 316 13.11 5.60 -8.08
C MET A 316 11.63 5.78 -8.45
N ALA A 317 11.33 6.26 -9.64
CA ALA A 317 9.97 6.40 -10.13
C ALA A 317 9.32 5.04 -10.37
N ILE A 318 8.10 4.84 -9.88
CA ILE A 318 7.38 3.57 -9.93
C ILE A 318 6.04 3.76 -10.62
N HIS A 319 5.69 2.86 -11.54
CA HIS A 319 4.38 2.86 -12.17
C HIS A 319 3.30 2.39 -11.17
N PRO A 320 2.34 3.25 -10.73
CA PRO A 320 1.45 2.94 -9.63
C PRO A 320 0.54 1.72 -9.89
N LEU A 321 -0.02 1.59 -11.10
CA LEU A 321 -0.87 0.44 -11.44
C LEU A 321 -0.08 -0.87 -11.46
N LEU A 322 1.17 -0.83 -11.96
CA LEU A 322 2.06 -1.99 -11.92
C LEU A 322 2.43 -2.36 -10.49
N GLN A 323 2.68 -1.35 -9.63
CA GLN A 323 2.94 -1.56 -8.20
C GLN A 323 1.77 -2.27 -7.52
N LEU A 324 0.55 -1.79 -7.72
CA LEU A 324 -0.66 -2.38 -7.14
C LEU A 324 -0.92 -3.81 -7.68
N SER A 325 -0.66 -4.05 -8.98
CA SER A 325 -0.81 -5.37 -9.58
C SER A 325 0.21 -6.37 -9.05
N LEU A 326 1.49 -6.01 -9.00
CA LEU A 326 2.56 -6.89 -8.53
C LEU A 326 2.51 -7.12 -7.02
N ALA A 327 2.02 -6.15 -6.23
CA ALA A 327 1.82 -6.30 -4.80
C ALA A 327 0.83 -7.45 -4.47
N LYS A 328 -0.19 -7.67 -5.31
CA LYS A 328 -1.13 -8.82 -5.18
C LYS A 328 -0.41 -10.18 -5.28
N HIS A 329 0.76 -10.19 -5.94
CA HIS A 329 1.58 -11.40 -6.14
C HIS A 329 2.88 -11.39 -5.30
N ASN A 330 2.98 -10.51 -4.30
CA ASN A 330 4.16 -10.29 -3.46
C ASN A 330 5.46 -10.02 -4.26
N LYS A 331 5.33 -9.42 -5.44
CA LYS A 331 6.45 -9.01 -6.29
C LYS A 331 6.66 -7.51 -6.18
N LYS A 332 7.93 -7.09 -6.24
CA LYS A 332 8.28 -5.66 -6.25
C LYS A 332 8.49 -5.16 -7.67
N VAL A 333 8.08 -3.93 -7.94
CA VAL A 333 8.42 -3.23 -9.18
C VAL A 333 9.88 -2.81 -9.14
N VAL A 334 10.57 -2.89 -10.27
CA VAL A 334 11.90 -2.29 -10.42
C VAL A 334 11.68 -0.80 -10.72
N PRO A 335 12.23 0.12 -9.89
CA PRO A 335 12.06 1.55 -10.09
C PRO A 335 12.77 2.05 -11.34
N LEU A 336 12.26 3.14 -11.90
CA LEU A 336 12.84 3.85 -13.03
C LEU A 336 13.63 5.07 -12.54
N ASP A 337 14.90 5.15 -12.94
CA ASP A 337 15.70 6.38 -12.86
C ASP A 337 15.82 6.95 -14.27
N ILE A 338 15.42 8.22 -14.46
CA ILE A 338 15.44 8.89 -15.77
C ILE A 338 15.83 10.35 -15.62
N GLU A 339 16.72 10.81 -16.52
CA GLU A 339 17.17 12.18 -16.57
C GLU A 339 17.00 12.75 -18.00
N LEU A 340 16.22 13.83 -18.12
CA LEU A 340 16.10 14.65 -19.34
C LEU A 340 16.32 16.12 -18.95
N THR A 341 17.33 16.73 -19.55
CA THR A 341 17.73 18.11 -19.28
C THR A 341 17.75 18.92 -20.58
N LYS A 342 17.99 20.22 -20.48
CA LYS A 342 18.12 21.10 -21.67
C LYS A 342 19.15 20.60 -22.66
N ASN A 343 20.21 19.93 -22.21
CA ASN A 343 21.29 19.41 -23.04
C ASN A 343 21.02 17.99 -23.57
N GLN A 344 20.15 17.24 -22.91
CA GLN A 344 19.76 15.86 -23.25
C GLN A 344 18.25 15.76 -23.18
N ARG A 345 17.58 16.26 -24.21
CA ARG A 345 16.10 16.41 -24.22
C ARG A 345 15.39 15.17 -24.69
N ILE A 346 15.95 14.43 -25.63
CA ILE A 346 15.32 13.25 -26.22
C ILE A 346 16.15 12.02 -25.86
N LEU A 347 15.51 11.07 -25.18
CA LEU A 347 16.09 9.79 -24.81
C LEU A 347 15.64 8.70 -25.79
N ILE A 348 16.58 8.05 -26.44
CA ILE A 348 16.31 6.89 -27.32
C ILE A 348 16.61 5.61 -26.54
N ILE A 349 15.56 4.87 -26.18
CA ILE A 349 15.66 3.63 -25.43
C ILE A 349 15.73 2.45 -26.39
N SER A 350 16.78 1.64 -26.26
CA SER A 350 16.95 0.39 -26.98
C SER A 350 17.15 -0.79 -26.03
N GLY A 351 16.99 -2.01 -26.54
CA GLY A 351 17.06 -3.22 -25.73
C GLY A 351 16.03 -4.29 -26.17
N PRO A 352 15.96 -5.43 -25.46
CA PRO A 352 15.02 -6.50 -25.79
C PRO A 352 13.56 -6.06 -25.59
N ASN A 353 12.62 -6.64 -26.36
CA ASN A 353 11.20 -6.29 -26.25
C ASN A 353 10.64 -6.57 -24.87
N ALA A 354 10.98 -7.69 -24.27
CA ALA A 354 10.60 -8.03 -22.89
C ALA A 354 11.39 -7.24 -21.82
N GLY A 355 12.21 -6.26 -22.20
CA GLY A 355 13.05 -5.47 -21.29
C GLY A 355 12.33 -4.37 -20.51
N GLY A 356 11.04 -4.10 -20.81
CA GLY A 356 10.25 -3.07 -20.13
C GLY A 356 10.28 -1.68 -20.79
N LYS A 357 10.68 -1.57 -22.08
CA LYS A 357 10.74 -0.29 -22.83
C LYS A 357 9.41 0.46 -22.81
N SER A 358 8.31 -0.20 -23.23
CA SER A 358 6.97 0.39 -23.27
C SER A 358 6.43 0.73 -21.86
N VAL A 359 6.83 -0.06 -20.84
CA VAL A 359 6.49 0.25 -19.44
C VAL A 359 7.19 1.52 -18.98
N CYS A 360 8.45 1.71 -19.37
CA CYS A 360 9.19 2.94 -19.07
C CYS A 360 8.49 4.17 -19.68
N LEU A 361 8.11 4.12 -20.97
CA LEU A 361 7.34 5.16 -21.65
C LEU A 361 6.02 5.47 -20.93
N LYS A 362 5.22 4.43 -20.64
CA LYS A 362 3.95 4.58 -19.92
C LYS A 362 4.15 5.15 -18.52
N THR A 363 5.23 4.77 -17.84
CA THR A 363 5.55 5.31 -16.50
C THR A 363 5.81 6.82 -16.60
N VAL A 364 6.62 7.26 -17.58
CA VAL A 364 6.89 8.69 -17.78
C VAL A 364 5.60 9.45 -18.10
N GLY A 365 4.80 8.95 -19.04
CA GLY A 365 3.53 9.59 -19.42
C GLY A 365 2.54 9.69 -18.29
N LEU A 366 2.35 8.59 -17.57
CA LEU A 366 1.38 8.51 -16.46
C LEU A 366 1.78 9.41 -15.29
N LEU A 367 3.03 9.32 -14.83
CA LEU A 367 3.47 10.11 -13.67
C LEU A 367 3.51 11.61 -13.98
N GLN A 368 3.94 12.01 -15.20
CA GLN A 368 3.91 13.40 -15.60
C GLN A 368 2.48 13.94 -15.68
N TYR A 369 1.56 13.14 -16.22
CA TYR A 369 0.15 13.52 -16.30
C TYR A 369 -0.50 13.63 -14.92
N MET A 370 -0.26 12.63 -14.04
CA MET A 370 -0.72 12.65 -12.64
C MET A 370 -0.23 13.91 -11.91
N LEU A 371 1.06 14.23 -12.03
CA LEU A 371 1.66 15.39 -11.40
C LEU A 371 0.97 16.69 -11.82
N GLN A 372 0.70 16.86 -13.12
CA GLN A 372 0.04 18.05 -13.67
C GLN A 372 -1.49 18.04 -13.48
N CYS A 373 -2.06 16.92 -13.00
CA CYS A 373 -3.41 16.86 -12.41
C CYS A 373 -3.42 17.11 -10.89
N GLY A 374 -2.31 17.55 -10.30
CA GLY A 374 -2.19 17.82 -8.86
C GLY A 374 -2.25 16.57 -8.00
N MET A 375 -1.62 15.49 -8.44
CA MET A 375 -1.48 14.24 -7.67
C MET A 375 -0.01 14.01 -7.33
N PRO A 376 0.33 13.72 -6.06
CA PRO A 376 1.62 13.17 -5.70
C PRO A 376 1.93 11.90 -6.48
N VAL A 377 3.20 11.62 -6.71
CA VAL A 377 3.64 10.52 -7.57
C VAL A 377 4.63 9.61 -6.85
N PRO A 378 4.59 8.29 -7.09
CA PRO A 378 5.48 7.34 -6.42
C PRO A 378 6.91 7.43 -6.98
N MET A 379 7.68 8.35 -6.43
CA MET A 379 9.11 8.56 -6.72
C MET A 379 9.82 9.09 -5.47
N HIS A 380 11.15 9.18 -5.53
CA HIS A 380 11.92 9.71 -4.41
C HIS A 380 11.74 11.24 -4.30
N GLU A 381 11.65 11.78 -3.09
CA GLU A 381 11.47 13.22 -2.82
C GLU A 381 12.53 14.14 -3.44
N ARG A 382 13.75 13.60 -3.66
CA ARG A 382 14.86 14.34 -4.32
C ARG A 382 14.69 14.49 -5.83
N SER A 383 13.64 13.89 -6.40
CA SER A 383 13.36 14.02 -7.83
C SER A 383 13.00 15.46 -8.17
N HIS A 384 13.47 15.93 -9.33
CA HIS A 384 13.08 17.21 -9.89
C HIS A 384 12.13 16.98 -11.06
N ALA A 385 10.98 17.61 -11.01
CA ALA A 385 9.96 17.47 -12.04
C ALA A 385 9.59 18.84 -12.61
N GLY A 386 9.77 18.96 -13.91
CA GLY A 386 9.35 20.13 -14.66
C GLY A 386 7.93 20.03 -15.17
N LEU A 387 7.42 21.12 -15.74
CA LEU A 387 6.07 21.19 -16.29
C LEU A 387 6.13 21.31 -17.82
N PHE A 388 5.27 20.54 -18.47
CA PHE A 388 5.13 20.56 -19.92
C PHE A 388 3.80 21.19 -20.34
N GLY A 389 3.82 21.98 -21.41
CA GLY A 389 2.63 22.60 -21.98
C GLY A 389 1.80 21.63 -22.84
N SER A 390 2.40 20.53 -23.27
CA SER A 390 1.72 19.49 -24.02
C SER A 390 2.42 18.14 -23.90
N ILE A 391 1.62 17.08 -23.94
CA ILE A 391 2.11 15.70 -23.96
C ILE A 391 1.51 15.00 -25.17
N PHE A 392 2.37 14.39 -25.98
CA PHE A 392 1.99 13.63 -27.16
C PHE A 392 2.46 12.20 -26.98
N ILE A 393 1.57 11.23 -27.25
CA ILE A 393 1.95 9.82 -27.19
C ILE A 393 1.61 9.10 -28.49
N ASP A 394 2.45 8.14 -28.83
CA ASP A 394 2.24 7.15 -29.87
C ASP A 394 2.65 5.78 -29.31
N ILE A 395 1.72 5.13 -28.62
CA ILE A 395 1.93 3.88 -27.88
C ILE A 395 0.81 2.90 -28.20
N GLY A 396 1.20 1.66 -28.52
CA GLY A 396 0.29 0.55 -28.81
C GLY A 396 -0.15 0.50 -30.28
N ASP A 397 -0.56 -0.70 -30.70
CA ASP A 397 -1.06 -0.94 -32.05
C ASP A 397 -2.52 -0.46 -32.14
N GLU A 398 -2.79 0.55 -32.94
CA GLU A 398 -4.14 0.94 -33.33
C GLU A 398 -4.67 -0.04 -34.40
N GLN A 399 -4.97 -1.26 -33.98
CA GLN A 399 -5.73 -2.21 -34.81
C GLN A 399 -7.22 -2.05 -34.49
N SER A 400 -7.82 -0.98 -34.98
CA SER A 400 -9.27 -0.88 -35.06
C SER A 400 -9.73 -1.55 -36.34
N ILE A 401 -10.63 -2.50 -36.21
CA ILE A 401 -11.28 -3.15 -37.37
C ILE A 401 -12.12 -2.13 -38.18
N GLU A 402 -12.38 -0.97 -37.57
CA GLU A 402 -13.22 0.11 -38.16
C GLU A 402 -12.40 1.13 -38.97
N ASP A 403 -11.10 1.26 -38.74
CA ASP A 403 -10.19 2.13 -39.50
C ASP A 403 -9.33 1.30 -40.43
N ASP A 404 -9.55 1.40 -41.75
CA ASP A 404 -8.77 0.77 -42.85
C ASP A 404 -7.28 1.22 -42.90
N LEU A 405 -6.81 1.97 -41.89
CA LEU A 405 -5.43 2.43 -41.83
C LEU A 405 -4.50 1.33 -41.31
N SER A 406 -3.46 1.01 -42.04
CA SER A 406 -2.39 0.13 -41.55
C SER A 406 -1.71 0.81 -40.33
N THR A 407 -1.22 0.01 -39.35
CA THR A 407 -0.49 0.47 -38.17
C THR A 407 0.56 1.56 -38.50
N TYR A 408 1.28 1.39 -39.63
CA TYR A 408 2.27 2.38 -40.08
C TYR A 408 1.67 3.72 -40.46
N SER A 409 0.52 3.73 -41.15
CA SER A 409 -0.19 4.96 -41.54
C SER A 409 -0.71 5.73 -40.33
N SER A 410 -1.17 5.03 -39.29
CA SER A 410 -1.59 5.63 -38.04
C SER A 410 -0.41 6.29 -37.31
N HIS A 411 0.74 5.59 -37.20
CA HIS A 411 1.98 6.17 -36.65
C HIS A 411 2.39 7.43 -37.42
N LEU A 412 2.39 7.42 -38.76
CA LEU A 412 2.72 8.59 -39.56
C LEU A 412 1.75 9.76 -39.36
N THR A 413 0.47 9.47 -39.15
CA THR A 413 -0.53 10.51 -38.89
C THR A 413 -0.29 11.14 -37.51
N ASN A 414 0.04 10.34 -36.50
CA ASN A 414 0.43 10.82 -35.19
C ASN A 414 1.71 11.67 -35.25
N MET A 415 2.75 11.21 -35.97
CA MET A 415 3.98 11.97 -36.18
C MET A 415 3.73 13.31 -36.92
N LYS A 416 2.86 13.32 -37.93
CA LYS A 416 2.46 14.56 -38.63
C LYS A 416 1.82 15.55 -37.64
N THR A 417 0.94 15.09 -36.77
CA THR A 417 0.27 15.93 -35.76
C THR A 417 1.26 16.44 -34.72
N MET A 418 2.13 15.58 -34.23
CA MET A 418 3.22 15.93 -33.29
C MET A 418 4.16 16.96 -33.91
N MET A 419 4.67 16.72 -35.14
CA MET A 419 5.54 17.67 -35.85
C MET A 419 4.91 19.04 -36.06
N LYS A 420 3.56 19.09 -36.26
CA LYS A 420 2.86 20.37 -36.43
C LYS A 420 2.75 21.13 -35.10
N SER A 421 2.48 20.45 -34.01
CA SER A 421 2.01 21.05 -32.76
C SER A 421 3.05 21.09 -31.64
N CYS A 422 4.15 20.31 -31.72
CA CYS A 422 5.17 20.29 -30.69
C CYS A 422 6.09 21.53 -30.74
N ASN A 423 6.60 21.91 -29.58
CA ASN A 423 7.54 23.00 -29.34
C ASN A 423 8.50 22.61 -28.19
N GLU A 424 9.29 23.53 -27.67
CA GLU A 424 10.24 23.32 -26.58
C GLU A 424 9.60 22.97 -25.22
N ARG A 425 8.29 23.25 -25.07
CA ARG A 425 7.52 22.87 -23.86
C ARG A 425 6.73 21.58 -24.03
N SER A 426 7.01 20.82 -25.07
CA SER A 426 6.31 19.58 -25.37
C SER A 426 7.10 18.35 -24.92
N LEU A 427 6.38 17.34 -24.40
CA LEU A 427 6.90 16.00 -24.12
C LEU A 427 6.32 15.02 -25.15
N ILE A 428 7.17 14.33 -25.90
CA ILE A 428 6.76 13.28 -26.85
C ILE A 428 7.16 11.90 -26.32
N LEU A 429 6.26 10.94 -26.44
CA LEU A 429 6.45 9.56 -26.01
C LEU A 429 6.08 8.63 -27.15
N ILE A 430 7.07 8.00 -27.77
CA ILE A 430 6.87 7.20 -28.97
C ILE A 430 7.42 5.80 -28.75
N ASP A 431 6.56 4.80 -28.93
CA ASP A 431 6.96 3.38 -28.85
C ASP A 431 7.23 2.83 -30.25
N GLU A 432 8.23 1.97 -30.38
CA GLU A 432 8.66 1.31 -31.62
C GLU A 432 8.83 2.24 -32.83
N PHE A 433 9.47 3.39 -32.59
CA PHE A 433 9.59 4.46 -33.58
C PHE A 433 10.18 4.01 -34.92
N GLY A 434 9.42 4.22 -36.00
CA GLY A 434 9.73 3.80 -37.35
C GLY A 434 9.28 2.38 -37.72
N GLY A 435 8.68 1.65 -36.78
CA GLY A 435 8.19 0.29 -36.99
C GLY A 435 6.98 0.20 -37.95
N GLY A 436 6.61 -1.01 -38.34
CA GLY A 436 5.41 -1.29 -39.15
C GLY A 436 5.59 -1.19 -40.66
N THR A 437 6.78 -0.97 -41.16
CA THR A 437 7.12 -0.91 -42.62
C THR A 437 8.50 -1.50 -42.93
N GLU A 438 8.91 -1.42 -44.19
CA GLU A 438 10.24 -1.86 -44.62
C GLU A 438 11.33 -1.13 -43.80
N PRO A 439 12.29 -1.88 -43.17
CA PRO A 439 13.20 -1.32 -42.19
C PRO A 439 14.07 -0.15 -42.66
N GLN A 440 14.52 -0.16 -43.88
CA GLN A 440 15.40 0.91 -44.38
C GLN A 440 14.64 2.23 -44.56
N ILE A 441 13.44 2.16 -45.15
CA ILE A 441 12.62 3.33 -45.41
C ILE A 441 12.01 3.85 -44.09
N GLY A 442 11.48 2.96 -43.25
CA GLY A 442 10.95 3.30 -41.95
C GLY A 442 11.97 3.98 -41.04
N GLY A 443 13.20 3.43 -41.00
CA GLY A 443 14.31 4.00 -40.24
C GLY A 443 14.74 5.37 -40.76
N ALA A 444 14.81 5.57 -42.08
CA ALA A 444 15.17 6.87 -42.66
C ALA A 444 14.11 7.96 -42.41
N ILE A 445 12.83 7.61 -42.48
CA ILE A 445 11.73 8.53 -42.16
C ILE A 445 11.75 8.89 -40.69
N ALA A 446 11.94 7.91 -39.81
CA ALA A 446 12.03 8.12 -38.38
C ALA A 446 13.20 9.05 -38.01
N GLU A 447 14.36 8.88 -38.63
CA GLU A 447 15.52 9.76 -38.43
C GLU A 447 15.25 11.19 -38.87
N ALA A 448 14.64 11.37 -40.04
CA ALA A 448 14.26 12.68 -40.54
C ALA A 448 13.26 13.38 -39.60
N VAL A 449 12.29 12.65 -39.06
CA VAL A 449 11.30 13.16 -38.06
C VAL A 449 12.01 13.50 -36.76
N LEU A 450 12.87 12.62 -36.25
CA LEU A 450 13.67 12.85 -35.04
C LEU A 450 14.50 14.14 -35.14
N LYS A 451 15.14 14.36 -36.28
CA LYS A 451 15.88 15.60 -36.56
C LYS A 451 14.98 16.82 -36.38
N ARG A 452 13.74 16.78 -36.87
CA ARG A 452 12.79 17.90 -36.74
C ARG A 452 12.34 18.11 -35.29
N PHE A 453 12.13 17.05 -34.52
CA PHE A 453 11.83 17.16 -33.08
C PHE A 453 13.00 17.79 -32.33
N ASN A 454 14.23 17.38 -32.60
CA ASN A 454 15.42 17.94 -31.97
C ASN A 454 15.63 19.43 -32.36
N GLU A 455 15.44 19.82 -33.60
CA GLU A 455 15.50 21.23 -34.08
C GLU A 455 14.46 22.12 -33.38
N LYS A 456 13.29 21.59 -33.04
CA LYS A 456 12.24 22.28 -32.29
C LYS A 456 12.47 22.35 -30.76
N GLY A 457 13.54 21.75 -30.25
CA GLY A 457 13.84 21.74 -28.81
C GLY A 457 12.92 20.87 -27.98
N THR A 458 12.17 19.96 -28.60
CA THR A 458 11.20 19.09 -27.94
C THR A 458 11.85 18.12 -26.97
N PHE A 459 11.21 17.85 -25.84
CA PHE A 459 11.58 16.77 -24.91
C PHE A 459 10.89 15.47 -25.31
N GLY A 460 11.54 14.34 -25.04
CA GLY A 460 10.89 13.07 -25.38
C GLY A 460 11.60 11.82 -24.94
N VAL A 461 10.83 10.74 -24.88
CA VAL A 461 11.32 9.38 -24.70
C VAL A 461 10.81 8.53 -25.86
N ILE A 462 11.72 7.89 -26.54
CA ILE A 462 11.44 7.17 -27.78
C ILE A 462 12.05 5.78 -27.66
N THR A 463 11.29 4.74 -27.97
CA THR A 463 11.85 3.39 -28.08
C THR A 463 12.06 3.02 -29.55
N THR A 464 13.11 2.29 -29.85
CA THR A 464 13.39 1.86 -31.20
C THR A 464 14.26 0.62 -31.27
N HIS A 465 14.17 -0.10 -32.40
CA HIS A 465 15.06 -1.18 -32.79
C HIS A 465 16.07 -0.75 -33.86
N TYR A 466 15.90 0.44 -34.46
CA TYR A 466 16.72 0.91 -35.59
C TYR A 466 18.07 1.44 -35.13
N GLN A 467 19.12 1.00 -35.83
CA GLN A 467 20.50 1.40 -35.53
C GLN A 467 20.80 2.83 -35.91
N ASN A 468 20.30 3.29 -37.08
CA ASN A 468 20.49 4.67 -37.51
C ASN A 468 20.04 5.70 -36.47
N LEU A 469 18.95 5.43 -35.74
CA LEU A 469 18.49 6.32 -34.68
C LEU A 469 19.44 6.31 -33.46
N LYS A 470 20.07 5.17 -33.19
CA LYS A 470 21.08 5.07 -32.12
C LYS A 470 22.35 5.87 -32.51
N HIS A 471 22.79 5.79 -33.77
CA HIS A 471 23.93 6.58 -34.27
C HIS A 471 23.58 8.07 -34.33
N PHE A 472 22.33 8.42 -34.70
CA PHE A 472 21.88 9.81 -34.66
C PHE A 472 22.06 10.43 -33.25
N ALA A 473 21.79 9.67 -32.16
CA ALA A 473 21.98 10.15 -30.80
C ALA A 473 23.46 10.30 -30.40
N GLU A 474 24.38 9.63 -31.09
CA GLU A 474 25.84 9.78 -30.87
C GLU A 474 26.39 11.04 -31.57
N ASP A 475 25.82 11.41 -32.75
CA ASP A 475 26.30 12.48 -33.59
C ASP A 475 25.62 13.84 -33.36
N HIS A 476 24.50 13.89 -32.60
CA HIS A 476 23.69 15.09 -32.44
C HIS A 476 23.45 15.47 -30.96
N GLU A 477 23.80 16.71 -30.63
CA GLU A 477 23.47 17.30 -29.33
C GLU A 477 21.96 17.36 -29.12
N GLY A 478 21.52 17.17 -27.89
CA GLY A 478 20.10 17.17 -27.47
C GLY A 478 19.45 15.80 -27.47
N VAL A 479 20.09 14.79 -28.05
CA VAL A 479 19.59 13.40 -28.06
C VAL A 479 20.60 12.51 -27.35
N VAL A 480 20.10 11.56 -26.55
CA VAL A 480 20.92 10.63 -25.78
C VAL A 480 20.43 9.20 -25.92
N ASN A 481 21.33 8.24 -25.99
CA ASN A 481 20.99 6.81 -25.97
C ASN A 481 20.73 6.31 -24.56
N GLY A 482 19.82 5.32 -24.43
CA GLY A 482 19.58 4.56 -23.24
C GLY A 482 19.39 3.07 -23.53
N ALA A 483 19.85 2.25 -22.62
CA ALA A 483 19.79 0.79 -22.70
C ALA A 483 18.93 0.19 -21.61
N MET A 484 17.98 -0.67 -21.97
CA MET A 484 17.35 -1.57 -20.99
C MET A 484 18.30 -2.74 -20.70
N LEU A 485 18.64 -2.88 -19.41
CA LEU A 485 19.63 -3.86 -18.99
C LEU A 485 19.08 -5.30 -18.99
N TYR A 486 19.94 -6.23 -19.37
CA TYR A 486 19.65 -7.67 -19.46
C TYR A 486 20.76 -8.48 -18.82
N ASP A 487 20.38 -9.45 -17.97
CA ASP A 487 21.33 -10.40 -17.36
C ASP A 487 21.54 -11.60 -18.28
N ARG A 488 22.73 -11.71 -18.85
CA ARG A 488 23.10 -12.82 -19.74
C ARG A 488 23.24 -14.17 -19.01
N HIS A 489 23.69 -14.16 -17.75
CA HIS A 489 23.91 -15.40 -17.01
C HIS A 489 22.58 -16.03 -16.61
N LEU A 490 21.65 -15.19 -16.12
CA LEU A 490 20.31 -15.61 -15.74
C LEU A 490 19.33 -15.59 -16.92
N MET A 491 19.77 -15.07 -18.08
CA MET A 491 18.95 -14.94 -19.30
C MET A 491 17.61 -14.22 -19.04
N GLN A 492 17.63 -13.12 -18.26
CA GLN A 492 16.42 -12.38 -17.89
C GLN A 492 16.60 -10.86 -17.94
N ALA A 493 15.51 -10.16 -18.20
CA ALA A 493 15.48 -8.70 -18.17
C ALA A 493 15.62 -8.20 -16.72
N LEU A 494 16.42 -7.15 -16.54
CA LEU A 494 16.61 -6.50 -15.24
C LEU A 494 15.63 -5.34 -15.04
N PHE A 495 14.92 -4.91 -16.09
CA PHE A 495 13.97 -3.79 -16.08
C PHE A 495 14.58 -2.47 -15.60
N GLN A 496 15.89 -2.31 -15.71
CA GLN A 496 16.63 -1.11 -15.34
C GLN A 496 17.08 -0.37 -16.59
N LEU A 497 16.87 0.96 -16.59
CA LEU A 497 17.33 1.85 -17.64
C LEU A 497 18.74 2.37 -17.31
N GLN A 498 19.62 2.35 -18.27
CA GLN A 498 20.94 2.99 -18.20
C GLN A 498 21.09 4.00 -19.32
N ILE A 499 21.24 5.27 -18.99
CA ILE A 499 21.41 6.37 -19.94
C ILE A 499 22.88 6.51 -20.33
N GLY A 500 23.14 6.90 -21.58
CA GLY A 500 24.45 7.23 -22.14
C GLY A 500 25.01 6.22 -23.12
N ASN A 501 24.49 5.00 -23.21
CA ASN A 501 24.93 4.03 -24.22
C ASN A 501 23.72 3.36 -24.89
N PRO A 502 23.82 2.98 -26.19
CA PRO A 502 22.75 2.21 -26.83
C PRO A 502 22.71 0.78 -26.31
N GLY A 503 21.49 0.21 -26.25
CA GLY A 503 21.27 -1.19 -25.84
C GLY A 503 21.31 -2.16 -27.02
N SER A 504 21.68 -3.44 -26.71
CA SER A 504 21.55 -4.56 -27.63
C SER A 504 20.12 -5.14 -27.60
N SER A 505 19.70 -5.75 -28.72
CA SER A 505 18.41 -6.46 -28.79
C SER A 505 18.42 -7.80 -28.07
N PHE A 506 19.60 -8.41 -27.83
CA PHE A 506 19.78 -9.76 -27.26
C PHE A 506 19.01 -10.85 -28.00
N ALA A 507 18.78 -10.66 -29.30
CA ALA A 507 17.95 -11.57 -30.10
C ALA A 507 18.50 -13.00 -30.14
N VAL A 508 19.81 -13.16 -30.27
CA VAL A 508 20.50 -14.45 -30.30
C VAL A 508 20.36 -15.17 -28.94
N GLU A 509 20.55 -14.44 -27.85
CA GLU A 509 20.43 -14.97 -26.49
C GLU A 509 18.99 -15.40 -26.16
N ILE A 510 18.02 -14.61 -26.62
CA ILE A 510 16.60 -14.92 -26.45
C ILE A 510 16.23 -16.16 -27.29
N ALA A 511 16.69 -16.24 -28.55
CA ALA A 511 16.46 -17.40 -29.41
C ALA A 511 16.99 -18.70 -28.77
N ARG A 512 18.18 -18.62 -28.19
CA ARG A 512 18.81 -19.74 -27.47
C ARG A 512 18.00 -20.12 -26.20
N LYS A 513 17.50 -19.14 -25.46
CA LYS A 513 16.66 -19.37 -24.26
C LYS A 513 15.32 -20.05 -24.59
N ILE A 514 14.71 -19.68 -25.71
CA ILE A 514 13.45 -20.28 -26.18
C ILE A 514 13.68 -21.72 -26.68
N GLY A 515 14.94 -22.10 -26.99
CA GLY A 515 15.30 -23.43 -27.41
C GLY A 515 15.34 -23.62 -28.92
N LEU A 516 15.59 -22.53 -29.71
CA LEU A 516 15.92 -22.70 -31.13
C LEU A 516 17.16 -23.60 -31.30
N PRO A 517 17.17 -24.52 -32.29
CA PRO A 517 18.34 -25.32 -32.58
C PRO A 517 19.60 -24.45 -32.81
N GLU A 518 20.74 -24.89 -32.28
CA GLU A 518 21.99 -24.13 -32.36
C GLU A 518 22.45 -23.96 -33.82
N GLU A 519 22.09 -24.90 -34.70
CA GLU A 519 22.37 -24.83 -36.15
C GLU A 519 21.67 -23.63 -36.78
N VAL A 520 20.40 -23.38 -36.45
CA VAL A 520 19.64 -22.21 -36.95
C VAL A 520 20.24 -20.89 -36.41
N ILE A 521 20.70 -20.91 -35.16
CA ILE A 521 21.35 -19.73 -34.54
C ILE A 521 22.71 -19.47 -35.20
N ALA A 522 23.45 -20.54 -35.53
CA ALA A 522 24.72 -20.41 -36.22
C ALA A 522 24.54 -19.86 -37.65
N ASP A 523 23.60 -20.41 -38.42
CA ASP A 523 23.26 -19.93 -39.78
C ASP A 523 22.82 -18.46 -39.75
N ALA A 524 21.93 -18.07 -38.80
CA ALA A 524 21.52 -16.69 -38.67
C ALA A 524 22.69 -15.77 -38.30
N SER A 525 23.62 -16.26 -37.52
CA SER A 525 24.83 -15.52 -37.12
C SER A 525 25.78 -15.32 -38.30
N GLU A 526 25.88 -16.31 -39.18
CA GLU A 526 26.67 -16.24 -40.44
C GLU A 526 26.04 -15.24 -41.42
N ILE A 527 24.71 -15.26 -41.60
CA ILE A 527 23.96 -14.35 -42.46
C ILE A 527 24.14 -12.88 -42.04
N VAL A 528 24.06 -12.62 -40.73
CA VAL A 528 24.21 -11.24 -40.20
C VAL A 528 25.64 -10.74 -40.24
N GLY A 529 26.61 -11.65 -40.22
CA GLY A 529 28.04 -11.34 -40.22
C GLY A 529 28.67 -11.25 -38.84
N SER A 530 29.88 -11.81 -38.72
CA SER A 530 30.62 -11.89 -37.45
C SER A 530 31.01 -10.52 -36.89
N GLU A 531 31.24 -9.53 -37.71
CA GLU A 531 31.59 -8.16 -37.27
C GLU A 531 30.43 -7.50 -36.52
N TYR A 532 29.19 -7.67 -36.99
CA TYR A 532 28.00 -7.12 -36.36
C TYR A 532 27.76 -7.74 -34.99
N ILE A 533 27.87 -9.05 -34.88
CA ILE A 533 27.68 -9.78 -33.60
C ILE A 533 28.80 -9.42 -32.63
N ASN A 534 30.02 -9.24 -33.08
CA ASN A 534 31.13 -8.84 -32.23
C ASN A 534 30.97 -7.38 -31.74
N ALA A 535 30.55 -6.45 -32.62
CA ALA A 535 30.22 -5.09 -32.19
C ALA A 535 29.14 -5.03 -31.14
N ASP A 536 28.04 -5.82 -31.28
CA ASP A 536 26.97 -5.92 -30.30
C ASP A 536 27.47 -6.51 -28.97
N LYS A 537 28.35 -7.52 -28.99
CA LYS A 537 29.03 -8.06 -27.81
C LYS A 537 29.90 -7.04 -27.08
N TYR A 538 30.70 -6.26 -27.83
CA TYR A 538 31.54 -5.21 -27.26
C TYR A 538 30.72 -4.11 -26.58
N LEU A 539 29.62 -3.68 -27.19
CA LEU A 539 28.71 -2.71 -26.56
C LEU A 539 28.14 -3.24 -25.25
N GLN A 540 27.75 -4.53 -25.22
CA GLN A 540 27.25 -5.21 -24.03
C GLN A 540 28.31 -5.29 -22.92
N ASP A 541 29.57 -5.60 -23.26
CA ASP A 541 30.66 -5.67 -22.29
C ASP A 541 30.97 -4.29 -21.71
N ILE A 542 30.96 -3.22 -22.52
CA ILE A 542 31.12 -1.82 -22.06
C ILE A 542 30.01 -1.45 -21.05
N VAL A 543 28.75 -1.75 -21.39
CA VAL A 543 27.61 -1.48 -20.49
C VAL A 543 27.76 -2.23 -19.15
N ARG A 544 28.19 -3.50 -19.20
CA ARG A 544 28.43 -4.29 -17.98
C ARG A 544 29.54 -3.70 -17.12
N ASP A 545 30.67 -3.33 -17.73
CA ASP A 545 31.83 -2.79 -17.01
C ASP A 545 31.52 -1.43 -16.39
N LYS A 546 30.79 -0.57 -17.12
CA LYS A 546 30.30 0.72 -16.61
C LYS A 546 29.41 0.51 -15.38
N ARG A 547 28.44 -0.43 -15.45
CA ARG A 547 27.58 -0.76 -14.33
C ARG A 547 28.35 -1.29 -13.12
N TYR A 548 29.33 -2.17 -13.34
CA TYR A 548 30.16 -2.67 -12.25
C TYR A 548 30.87 -1.52 -11.52
N TRP A 549 31.43 -0.59 -12.28
CA TRP A 549 32.10 0.57 -11.71
C TRP A 549 31.16 1.55 -11.05
N GLU A 550 29.98 1.79 -11.61
CA GLU A 550 28.93 2.63 -11.01
C GLU A 550 28.41 2.05 -9.70
N THR A 551 28.09 0.76 -9.67
CA THR A 551 27.69 0.06 -8.44
C THR A 551 28.78 0.14 -7.35
N LYS A 552 30.05 -0.03 -7.78
CA LYS A 552 31.17 0.07 -6.87
C LYS A 552 31.35 1.49 -6.31
N ARG A 553 31.14 2.51 -7.18
CA ARG A 553 31.17 3.92 -6.79
C ARG A 553 30.02 4.28 -5.82
N GLN A 554 28.82 3.80 -6.10
CA GLN A 554 27.69 4.00 -5.18
C GLN A 554 27.92 3.35 -3.82
N ASN A 555 28.46 2.12 -3.80
CA ASN A 555 28.80 1.44 -2.56
C ASN A 555 29.89 2.18 -1.77
N ILE A 556 30.88 2.78 -2.47
CA ILE A 556 31.91 3.59 -1.83
C ILE A 556 31.26 4.84 -1.21
N ARG A 557 30.47 5.59 -1.97
CA ARG A 557 29.76 6.79 -1.45
C ARG A 557 28.86 6.47 -0.27
N LYS A 558 28.15 5.33 -0.31
CA LYS A 558 27.32 4.88 0.81
C LYS A 558 28.16 4.61 2.06
N ARG A 559 29.33 3.98 1.91
CA ARG A 559 30.26 3.73 3.03
C ARG A 559 30.89 5.03 3.54
N GLU A 560 31.23 5.96 2.64
CA GLU A 560 31.75 7.28 3.01
C GLU A 560 30.73 8.03 3.88
N LYS A 561 29.47 8.08 3.42
CA LYS A 561 28.40 8.73 4.17
C LYS A 561 28.15 8.07 5.54
N GLN A 562 28.14 6.72 5.60
CA GLN A 562 28.03 6.01 6.87
C GLN A 562 29.22 6.32 7.81
N MET A 563 30.38 6.53 7.24
CA MET A 563 31.59 6.87 8.01
C MET A 563 31.52 8.31 8.53
N GLU A 564 31.05 9.26 7.71
CA GLU A 564 30.78 10.64 8.11
C GLU A 564 29.73 10.73 9.24
N GLU A 565 28.62 10.04 9.10
CA GLU A 565 27.57 9.95 10.14
C GLU A 565 28.12 9.33 11.46
N THR A 566 29.01 8.37 11.33
CA THR A 566 29.62 7.75 12.50
C THR A 566 30.62 8.69 13.17
N ILE A 567 31.39 9.44 12.39
CA ILE A 567 32.34 10.45 12.91
C ILE A 567 31.58 11.56 13.63
N ALA A 568 30.51 12.08 13.01
CA ALA A 568 29.68 13.12 13.61
C ALA A 568 29.07 12.69 14.97
N LYS A 569 28.61 11.44 15.08
CA LYS A 569 28.13 10.87 16.35
C LYS A 569 29.22 10.79 17.39
N TYR A 570 30.44 10.37 17.02
CA TYR A 570 31.56 10.31 17.97
C TYR A 570 32.02 11.71 18.40
N GLU A 571 31.96 12.69 17.53
CA GLU A 571 32.25 14.08 17.86
C GLU A 571 31.23 14.66 18.85
N GLU A 572 29.95 14.37 18.67
CA GLU A 572 28.89 14.75 19.59
C GLU A 572 29.04 14.07 20.97
N GLU A 573 29.31 12.76 21.00
CA GLU A 573 29.57 12.03 22.24
C GLU A 573 30.81 12.56 22.97
N LEU A 574 31.86 12.96 22.24
CA LEU A 574 33.05 13.58 22.83
C LEU A 574 32.74 14.95 23.45
N GLN A 575 31.94 15.78 22.79
CA GLN A 575 31.53 17.08 23.34
C GLN A 575 30.67 16.92 24.60
N GLU A 576 29.76 15.96 24.63
CA GLU A 576 28.96 15.65 25.83
C GLU A 576 29.84 15.14 27.00
N LEU A 577 30.80 14.26 26.71
CA LEU A 577 31.74 13.78 27.69
C LEU A 577 32.62 14.92 28.26
N GLU A 578 33.05 15.86 27.42
CA GLU A 578 33.81 17.01 27.90
C GLU A 578 32.96 17.95 28.77
N LYS A 579 31.70 18.19 28.41
CA LYS A 579 30.75 18.97 29.23
C LYS A 579 30.50 18.29 30.56
N SER A 580 30.21 17.00 30.55
CA SER A 580 29.99 16.22 31.78
C SER A 580 31.21 16.19 32.66
N ARG A 581 32.42 16.08 32.10
CA ARG A 581 33.66 16.15 32.85
C ARG A 581 33.88 17.50 33.53
N LYS A 582 33.60 18.61 32.85
CA LYS A 582 33.68 19.96 33.39
C LYS A 582 32.69 20.17 34.54
N GLU A 583 31.45 19.69 34.39
CA GLU A 583 30.44 19.75 35.46
C GLU A 583 30.84 18.95 36.72
N ILE A 584 31.34 17.73 36.53
CA ILE A 584 31.78 16.85 37.63
C ILE A 584 32.94 17.54 38.37
N LEU A 585 33.93 18.11 37.64
CA LEU A 585 35.06 18.81 38.26
C LEU A 585 34.60 20.07 39.01
N ARG A 586 33.61 20.81 38.47
CA ARG A 586 33.05 22.00 39.15
C ARG A 586 32.34 21.57 40.44
N LYS A 587 31.47 20.56 40.41
CA LYS A 587 30.79 20.06 41.60
C LYS A 587 31.77 19.55 42.64
N ALA A 588 32.76 18.78 42.22
CA ALA A 588 33.79 18.30 43.14
C ALA A 588 34.58 19.44 43.83
N LYS A 589 34.85 20.53 43.10
CA LYS A 589 35.51 21.72 43.66
C LYS A 589 34.58 22.47 44.65
N GLU A 590 33.31 22.67 44.30
CA GLU A 590 32.31 23.27 45.17
C GLU A 590 32.09 22.47 46.46
N ASP A 591 32.05 21.13 46.37
CA ASP A 591 31.91 20.25 47.54
C ASP A 591 33.17 20.27 48.43
N ALA A 592 34.35 20.30 47.82
CA ALA A 592 35.59 20.45 48.57
C ALA A 592 35.71 21.81 49.28
N GLU A 593 35.31 22.91 48.64
CA GLU A 593 35.26 24.24 49.25
C GLU A 593 34.27 24.30 50.44
N LYS A 594 33.07 23.70 50.32
CA LYS A 594 32.11 23.61 51.41
C LYS A 594 32.68 22.80 52.58
N LEU A 595 33.31 21.67 52.31
CA LEU A 595 33.90 20.80 53.33
C LEU A 595 35.02 21.48 54.11
N ILE A 596 35.85 22.27 53.41
CA ILE A 596 36.88 23.12 54.01
C ILE A 596 36.27 24.23 54.90
N GLN A 597 35.23 24.90 54.42
CA GLN A 597 34.53 25.94 55.19
C GLN A 597 33.88 25.39 56.47
N GLU A 598 33.17 24.22 56.35
CA GLU A 598 32.56 23.57 57.50
C GLU A 598 33.61 23.09 58.49
N SER A 599 34.73 22.56 58.00
CA SER A 599 35.86 22.14 58.84
C SER A 599 36.46 23.32 59.62
N ASN A 600 36.72 24.44 58.92
CA ASN A 600 37.27 25.62 59.56
C ASN A 600 36.27 26.20 60.57
N ALA A 601 34.98 26.31 60.28
CA ALA A 601 33.96 26.78 61.21
C ALA A 601 33.90 25.94 62.49
N ARG A 602 33.98 24.59 62.37
CA ARG A 602 33.96 23.70 63.50
C ARG A 602 35.24 23.80 64.31
N ILE A 603 36.40 23.92 63.68
CA ILE A 603 37.70 24.15 64.39
C ILE A 603 37.65 25.46 65.18
N GLU A 604 37.20 26.56 64.56
CA GLU A 604 37.06 27.85 65.27
C GLU A 604 36.06 27.76 66.40
N ASN A 605 34.94 27.10 66.23
CA ASN A 605 33.98 26.87 67.30
C ASN A 605 34.57 26.06 68.49
N THR A 606 35.32 25.00 68.14
CA THR A 606 35.97 24.17 69.15
C THR A 606 37.03 24.97 69.91
N ILE A 607 37.82 25.81 69.22
CA ILE A 607 38.83 26.70 69.85
C ILE A 607 38.11 27.69 70.75
N ARG A 608 36.96 28.27 70.35
CA ARG A 608 36.14 29.20 71.16
C ARG A 608 35.64 28.52 72.42
N ILE A 609 35.00 27.30 72.29
CA ILE A 609 34.52 26.53 73.42
C ILE A 609 35.63 26.18 74.40
N ILE A 610 36.80 25.80 73.89
CA ILE A 610 38.00 25.50 74.76
C ILE A 610 38.50 26.77 75.48
N LYS A 611 38.47 27.93 74.84
CA LYS A 611 38.81 29.23 75.44
C LYS A 611 37.79 29.67 76.47
N GLU A 612 36.51 29.52 76.25
CA GLU A 612 35.42 29.89 77.15
C GLU A 612 35.27 28.96 78.35
N ALA A 613 35.71 27.73 78.27
CA ALA A 613 35.61 26.70 79.28
C ALA A 613 36.59 26.86 80.48
N GLN A 614 37.47 27.89 80.49
CA GLN A 614 38.39 28.26 81.59
C GLN A 614 38.70 27.14 82.58
N ALA A 615 39.34 26.03 82.15
CA ALA A 615 39.79 24.90 82.99
C ALA A 615 38.69 23.89 83.36
N ASP A 616 37.52 23.92 82.82
CA ASP A 616 36.55 22.80 83.01
C ASP A 616 36.91 21.62 82.13
N LYS A 617 37.36 20.57 82.75
CA LYS A 617 38.00 19.38 82.13
C LYS A 617 36.96 18.58 81.34
N GLU A 618 35.67 18.58 81.75
CA GLU A 618 34.61 17.78 81.08
C GLU A 618 34.13 18.49 79.75
N ARG A 619 33.99 19.82 79.77
CA ARG A 619 33.61 20.57 78.52
C ARG A 619 34.71 20.60 77.45
N THR A 620 35.98 20.63 77.88
CA THR A 620 37.10 20.57 76.96
C THR A 620 37.25 19.17 76.33
N GLN A 621 36.94 18.15 77.11
CA GLN A 621 36.96 16.75 76.65
C GLN A 621 35.81 16.49 75.65
N SER A 622 34.58 17.02 75.93
CA SER A 622 33.43 16.93 75.06
C SER A 622 33.68 17.63 73.71
N ALA A 623 34.20 18.87 73.69
CA ALA A 623 34.53 19.60 72.46
C ALA A 623 35.62 18.92 71.63
N ARG A 624 36.58 18.25 72.26
CA ARG A 624 37.59 17.46 71.52
C ARG A 624 36.98 16.16 70.94
N GLN A 625 36.04 15.60 71.66
CA GLN A 625 35.34 14.39 71.20
C GLN A 625 34.49 14.67 69.99
N GLU A 626 33.73 15.80 69.95
CA GLU A 626 32.97 16.26 68.75
C GLU A 626 33.88 16.49 67.55
N LEU A 627 35.07 17.05 67.72
CA LEU A 627 36.04 17.23 66.63
C LEU A 627 36.58 15.90 66.09
N THR A 628 36.80 14.95 67.04
CA THR A 628 37.27 13.63 66.71
C THR A 628 36.20 12.83 65.96
N ASP A 629 34.91 12.96 66.37
CA ASP A 629 33.78 12.31 65.71
C ASP A 629 33.57 12.89 64.33
N PHE A 630 33.76 14.21 64.13
CA PHE A 630 33.69 14.83 62.79
C PHE A 630 34.86 14.36 61.88
N LYS A 631 36.07 14.21 62.44
CA LYS A 631 37.19 13.63 61.70
C LYS A 631 36.91 12.21 61.28
N ASN A 632 36.32 11.41 62.14
CA ASN A 632 35.95 10.03 61.86
C ASN A 632 34.81 9.97 60.76
N GLN A 633 33.85 10.94 60.77
CA GLN A 633 32.84 11.06 59.73
C GLN A 633 33.46 11.38 58.36
N ILE A 634 34.49 12.24 58.31
CA ILE A 634 35.17 12.55 57.04
C ILE A 634 35.95 11.32 56.54
N GLU A 635 36.64 10.58 57.45
CA GLU A 635 37.31 9.35 57.08
C GLU A 635 36.38 8.23 56.61
N ASP A 636 35.15 8.16 57.15
CA ASP A 636 34.11 7.23 56.70
C ASP A 636 33.51 7.62 55.33
N ILE A 637 33.38 8.95 55.04
CA ILE A 637 33.00 9.46 53.71
C ILE A 637 34.08 9.13 52.68
N GLU A 638 35.38 9.29 53.03
CA GLU A 638 36.46 8.89 52.13
C GLU A 638 36.50 7.35 51.87
N LYS A 639 36.20 6.52 52.87
CA LYS A 639 36.07 5.07 52.66
C LYS A 639 34.90 4.70 51.77
N LYS A 640 33.72 5.30 52.02
CA LYS A 640 32.52 5.09 51.14
C LYS A 640 32.79 5.54 49.70
N ASN A 641 33.42 6.70 49.49
CA ASN A 641 33.78 7.16 48.17
C ASN A 641 34.78 6.25 47.45
N LYS A 642 35.71 5.60 48.17
CA LYS A 642 36.60 4.60 47.60
C LYS A 642 35.91 3.28 47.28
N GLU A 643 34.92 2.87 48.06
CA GLU A 643 34.12 1.68 47.79
C GLU A 643 33.18 1.92 46.58
N ASP A 644 32.54 3.07 46.48
CA ASP A 644 31.71 3.46 45.32
C ASP A 644 32.55 3.60 44.03
N GLU A 645 33.79 4.08 44.13
CA GLU A 645 34.71 4.14 42.99
C GLU A 645 35.14 2.74 42.52
N ILE A 646 35.33 1.81 43.43
CA ILE A 646 35.64 0.41 43.13
C ILE A 646 34.43 -0.28 42.52
N ILE A 647 33.21 -0.04 43.03
CA ILE A 647 31.95 -0.58 42.49
C ILE A 647 31.73 -0.06 41.06
N ARG A 648 31.87 1.26 40.83
CA ARG A 648 31.78 1.86 39.50
C ARG A 648 32.85 1.36 38.52
N LYS A 649 34.05 1.09 38.99
CA LYS A 649 35.12 0.46 38.18
C LYS A 649 34.79 -1.00 37.85
N MET A 650 34.18 -1.74 38.78
CA MET A 650 33.76 -3.13 38.55
C MET A 650 32.55 -3.21 37.60
N GLU A 651 31.56 -2.29 37.69
CA GLU A 651 30.46 -2.18 36.76
C GLU A 651 30.91 -1.85 35.33
N LYS A 652 31.80 -0.85 35.18
CA LYS A 652 32.43 -0.53 33.89
C LYS A 652 33.24 -1.68 33.30
N LEU A 653 33.88 -2.50 34.16
CA LEU A 653 34.59 -3.72 33.70
C LEU A 653 33.58 -4.83 33.29
N ARG A 654 32.44 -4.97 33.99
CA ARG A 654 31.37 -5.89 33.63
C ARG A 654 30.74 -5.48 32.31
N GLU A 655 30.35 -4.19 32.13
CA GLU A 655 29.85 -3.67 30.86
C GLU A 655 30.84 -3.82 29.71
N LYS A 656 32.15 -3.60 29.95
CA LYS A 656 33.19 -3.88 28.95
C LYS A 656 33.33 -5.36 28.62
N GLN A 657 33.13 -6.25 29.58
CA GLN A 657 33.13 -7.69 29.34
C GLN A 657 31.86 -8.15 28.62
N GLU A 658 30.70 -7.60 28.93
CA GLU A 658 29.44 -7.87 28.21
C GLU A 658 29.47 -7.30 26.78
N ARG A 659 29.98 -6.08 26.58
CA ARG A 659 30.22 -5.53 25.22
C ARG A 659 31.27 -6.33 24.44
N LYS A 660 32.29 -6.92 25.11
CA LYS A 660 33.24 -7.84 24.47
C LYS A 660 32.62 -9.22 24.19
N LYS A 661 31.71 -9.73 25.04
CA LYS A 661 30.93 -10.94 24.78
C LYS A 661 29.96 -10.74 23.61
N ASN A 662 29.17 -9.66 23.60
CA ASN A 662 28.26 -9.33 22.51
C ASN A 662 28.99 -8.98 21.19
N LYS A 663 30.22 -8.40 21.26
CA LYS A 663 31.07 -8.26 20.08
C LYS A 663 31.69 -9.58 19.62
N LYS A 664 32.00 -10.51 20.54
CA LYS A 664 32.46 -11.86 20.16
C LYS A 664 31.37 -12.73 19.59
N ASP A 665 30.11 -12.56 20.02
CA ASP A 665 28.97 -13.27 19.46
C ASP A 665 28.53 -12.68 18.11
N LYS A 666 28.65 -11.36 17.91
CA LYS A 666 28.50 -10.75 16.57
C LYS A 666 29.69 -10.99 15.64
N ALA A 667 30.91 -11.05 16.16
CA ALA A 667 32.11 -11.37 15.38
C ALA A 667 32.23 -12.88 15.08
N LYS A 668 31.51 -13.75 15.79
CA LYS A 668 31.42 -15.18 15.45
C LYS A 668 30.47 -15.46 14.29
N THR A 669 29.63 -14.47 13.91
CA THR A 669 28.75 -14.58 12.74
C THR A 669 29.38 -14.00 11.46
N GLU A 670 30.44 -13.19 11.57
CA GLU A 670 31.10 -12.53 10.43
C GLU A 670 32.55 -12.90 10.17
N SER A 671 33.17 -13.72 11.02
CA SER A 671 34.57 -14.11 10.82
C SER A 671 34.81 -15.61 10.93
N SER A 672 34.06 -16.39 10.18
CA SER A 672 34.46 -17.77 9.83
C SER A 672 35.24 -17.82 8.51
N GLN A 673 36.18 -16.92 8.33
CA GLN A 673 37.22 -17.05 7.31
C GLN A 673 38.53 -16.51 7.89
N LEU A 674 39.53 -17.42 7.84
CA LEU A 674 40.96 -17.19 8.14
C LEU A 674 41.41 -17.38 9.60
N SER A 675 41.62 -18.63 9.96
CA SER A 675 42.80 -18.98 10.80
C SER A 675 43.40 -20.29 10.27
N ILE A 676 44.60 -20.20 9.77
CA ILE A 676 45.45 -21.29 9.30
C ILE A 676 45.93 -22.07 10.53
N PRO A 677 45.66 -23.38 10.69
CA PRO A 677 46.35 -24.23 11.64
C PRO A 677 47.51 -24.93 10.92
N LYS A 678 48.66 -25.00 11.63
CA LYS A 678 49.88 -25.65 11.23
C LYS A 678 49.65 -27.07 10.71
N GLU A 679 50.40 -27.43 9.68
CA GLU A 679 50.43 -28.70 8.98
C GLU A 679 50.68 -29.88 9.93
N GLN A 680 49.65 -30.75 10.03
CA GLN A 680 49.86 -32.15 10.47
C GLN A 680 49.72 -33.08 9.23
N PRO A 681 50.50 -34.15 9.16
CA PRO A 681 50.48 -35.04 7.98
C PRO A 681 49.12 -35.71 7.81
N ILE A 682 48.68 -35.85 6.53
CA ILE A 682 47.42 -36.53 6.13
C ILE A 682 47.60 -38.01 6.31
N THR A 683 46.74 -38.67 7.11
CA THR A 683 46.73 -40.11 7.37
C THR A 683 45.42 -40.75 6.88
N VAL A 684 45.40 -42.06 6.72
CA VAL A 684 44.16 -42.79 6.39
C VAL A 684 43.12 -42.53 7.46
N GLY A 685 41.89 -42.22 7.08
CA GLY A 685 40.78 -41.78 7.96
C GLY A 685 40.77 -40.26 8.19
N SER A 686 41.70 -39.47 7.61
CA SER A 686 41.67 -38.01 7.70
C SER A 686 40.58 -37.43 6.77
N THR A 687 39.84 -36.46 7.29
CA THR A 687 38.87 -35.67 6.47
C THR A 687 39.65 -34.60 5.72
N VAL A 688 39.57 -34.66 4.37
CA VAL A 688 40.35 -33.79 3.47
C VAL A 688 39.41 -33.11 2.42
N LYS A 689 39.87 -31.99 1.92
CA LYS A 689 39.25 -31.29 0.76
C LYS A 689 40.33 -31.09 -0.31
N ILE A 690 39.92 -31.02 -1.56
CA ILE A 690 40.81 -30.66 -2.68
C ILE A 690 41.04 -29.13 -2.65
N LYS A 691 42.28 -28.69 -2.79
CA LYS A 691 42.65 -27.26 -2.85
C LYS A 691 41.82 -26.58 -3.96
N GLY A 692 41.02 -25.56 -3.60
CA GLY A 692 40.17 -24.82 -4.51
C GLY A 692 38.77 -25.41 -4.72
N GLN A 693 38.36 -26.49 -4.03
CA GLN A 693 37.00 -27.05 -4.05
C GLN A 693 36.41 -27.12 -2.65
N SER A 694 35.09 -26.97 -2.54
CA SER A 694 34.36 -27.00 -1.27
C SER A 694 33.95 -28.41 -0.80
N SER A 695 34.13 -29.44 -1.62
CA SER A 695 33.75 -30.83 -1.32
C SER A 695 34.71 -31.44 -0.33
N VAL A 696 34.19 -32.01 0.76
CA VAL A 696 34.96 -32.68 1.82
C VAL A 696 34.82 -34.20 1.62
N GLY A 697 35.93 -34.90 1.71
CA GLY A 697 36.02 -36.36 1.56
C GLY A 697 36.91 -37.01 2.62
N GLU A 698 36.79 -38.31 2.80
CA GLU A 698 37.57 -39.13 3.72
C GLU A 698 38.62 -39.92 2.99
N VAL A 699 39.87 -39.95 3.52
CA VAL A 699 41.00 -40.71 2.95
C VAL A 699 40.83 -42.17 3.29
N LEU A 700 40.58 -43.03 2.30
CA LEU A 700 40.43 -44.47 2.46
C LEU A 700 41.74 -45.22 2.40
N GLY A 701 42.74 -44.70 1.69
CA GLY A 701 44.06 -45.33 1.54
C GLY A 701 45.07 -44.37 0.92
N ILE A 702 46.33 -44.59 1.23
CA ILE A 702 47.46 -43.78 0.71
C ILE A 702 48.41 -44.76 0.01
N ASN A 703 48.64 -44.58 -1.30
CA ASN A 703 49.59 -45.32 -2.11
C ASN A 703 50.72 -44.38 -2.62
N GLY A 704 51.81 -44.28 -1.92
CA GLY A 704 52.97 -43.46 -2.26
C GLY A 704 52.59 -41.93 -2.24
N LYS A 705 52.60 -41.25 -3.38
CA LYS A 705 52.28 -39.81 -3.50
C LYS A 705 50.77 -39.54 -3.77
N ASN A 706 49.94 -40.58 -3.86
CA ASN A 706 48.51 -40.45 -4.16
C ASN A 706 47.69 -41.00 -2.98
N ALA A 707 46.54 -40.36 -2.73
CA ALA A 707 45.52 -40.77 -1.76
C ALA A 707 44.21 -41.10 -2.47
N ILE A 708 43.58 -42.21 -2.04
CA ILE A 708 42.23 -42.56 -2.46
C ILE A 708 41.29 -41.90 -1.45
N VAL A 709 40.51 -40.93 -1.93
CA VAL A 709 39.60 -40.13 -1.12
C VAL A 709 38.15 -40.39 -1.60
N MET A 710 37.26 -40.60 -0.65
CA MET A 710 35.85 -40.76 -0.90
C MET A 710 35.14 -39.42 -0.68
N PHE A 711 34.64 -38.83 -1.77
CA PHE A 711 33.79 -37.62 -1.75
C PHE A 711 32.32 -38.06 -1.96
N GLY A 712 31.54 -38.13 -0.86
CA GLY A 712 30.20 -38.72 -0.90
C GLY A 712 30.21 -40.20 -1.35
N MET A 713 29.62 -40.53 -2.50
CA MET A 713 29.61 -41.89 -3.05
C MET A 713 30.70 -42.17 -4.11
N ILE A 714 31.55 -41.17 -4.41
CA ILE A 714 32.55 -41.29 -5.49
C ILE A 714 33.96 -41.47 -4.91
N LYS A 715 34.64 -42.57 -5.29
CA LYS A 715 36.06 -42.80 -4.95
C LYS A 715 36.94 -42.16 -6.02
N THR A 716 37.83 -41.25 -5.57
CA THR A 716 38.72 -40.49 -6.46
C THR A 716 40.16 -40.63 -6.00
N ASN A 717 41.08 -40.82 -6.92
CA ASN A 717 42.51 -40.90 -6.64
C ASN A 717 43.16 -39.51 -6.84
N VAL A 718 43.60 -38.87 -5.76
CA VAL A 718 44.08 -37.47 -5.76
C VAL A 718 45.50 -37.41 -5.19
N LYS A 719 46.40 -36.63 -5.77
CA LYS A 719 47.75 -36.40 -5.23
C LYS A 719 47.69 -35.71 -3.88
N LEU A 720 48.49 -36.17 -2.92
CA LEU A 720 48.56 -35.63 -1.55
C LEU A 720 48.82 -34.11 -1.52
N ASP A 721 49.61 -33.58 -2.44
CA ASP A 721 49.90 -32.14 -2.56
C ASP A 721 48.71 -31.27 -2.87
N LYS A 722 47.60 -31.86 -3.41
CA LYS A 722 46.37 -31.19 -3.76
C LYS A 722 45.27 -31.30 -2.70
N LEU A 723 45.57 -31.97 -1.59
CA LEU A 723 44.63 -32.17 -0.48
C LEU A 723 44.97 -31.26 0.69
N GLU A 724 43.97 -30.73 1.34
CA GLU A 724 44.07 -29.98 2.61
C GLU A 724 43.18 -30.66 3.65
N ARG A 725 43.64 -30.71 4.91
CA ARG A 725 42.88 -31.30 6.00
C ARG A 725 41.71 -30.43 6.40
N SER A 726 40.54 -31.03 6.55
CA SER A 726 39.31 -30.40 7.00
C SER A 726 38.89 -30.98 8.35
N THR A 727 38.21 -30.20 9.19
CA THR A 727 37.73 -30.69 10.49
C THR A 727 36.65 -31.74 10.32
N PRO A 728 36.66 -32.82 11.14
CA PRO A 728 35.65 -33.89 11.03
C PRO A 728 34.29 -33.38 11.49
N ILE A 729 33.28 -33.66 10.66
CA ILE A 729 31.88 -33.48 11.04
C ILE A 729 31.50 -34.70 11.89
N GLN A 730 31.12 -34.47 13.14
CA GLN A 730 30.64 -35.52 14.03
C GLN A 730 29.35 -36.15 13.45
N PRO A 731 29.11 -37.45 13.47
CA PRO A 731 27.90 -38.07 13.01
C PRO A 731 26.83 -37.89 14.06
N THR A 732 25.89 -36.99 13.79
CA THR A 732 24.59 -36.98 14.44
C THR A 732 23.67 -37.93 13.71
N GLN A 733 22.91 -38.70 14.48
CA GLN A 733 21.99 -39.74 14.13
C GLN A 733 21.11 -39.43 12.90
N LYS A 734 20.78 -40.46 12.18
CA LYS A 734 19.84 -40.52 11.05
C LYS A 734 18.64 -39.63 11.27
N THR A 735 18.61 -38.50 10.61
CA THR A 735 17.41 -37.75 10.31
C THR A 735 17.46 -37.37 8.83
N MET A 736 16.34 -37.59 8.19
CA MET A 736 16.07 -37.39 6.76
C MET A 736 16.70 -36.06 6.26
N VAL A 737 17.24 -36.13 5.06
CA VAL A 737 17.79 -35.01 4.31
C VAL A 737 16.75 -33.89 4.23
N LYS A 738 16.86 -32.88 5.07
CA LYS A 738 16.18 -31.60 4.86
C LYS A 738 17.09 -30.75 3.99
N SER A 739 16.62 -30.51 2.76
CA SER A 739 17.18 -29.49 1.87
C SER A 739 17.09 -28.13 2.57
N THR A 740 18.20 -27.47 2.70
CA THR A 740 18.38 -26.18 3.34
C THR A 740 17.92 -25.03 2.43
N PHE A 741 17.38 -24.00 3.06
CA PHE A 741 16.99 -22.70 2.54
C PHE A 741 15.59 -22.60 1.90
N VAL A 742 14.57 -22.85 2.73
CA VAL A 742 13.24 -22.27 2.51
C VAL A 742 12.97 -21.36 3.71
N SER A 743 12.63 -20.10 3.45
CA SER A 743 12.23 -19.15 4.52
C SER A 743 10.99 -19.67 5.26
N SER A 744 10.81 -19.28 6.53
CA SER A 744 9.64 -19.67 7.34
C SER A 744 8.30 -19.39 6.64
N GLU A 745 8.21 -18.29 5.89
CA GLU A 745 7.04 -17.94 5.10
C GLU A 745 6.74 -18.92 3.94
N THR A 746 7.79 -19.55 3.38
CA THR A 746 7.61 -20.56 2.34
C THR A 746 7.18 -21.91 2.93
N GLN A 747 7.60 -22.24 4.15
CA GLN A 747 7.15 -23.43 4.86
C GLN A 747 5.66 -23.34 5.25
N ASP A 748 5.20 -22.19 5.71
CA ASP A 748 3.78 -21.96 6.05
C ASP A 748 2.90 -22.07 4.80
N ARG A 749 3.33 -21.53 3.66
CA ARG A 749 2.63 -21.65 2.37
C ARG A 749 2.58 -23.08 1.82
N VAL A 750 3.65 -23.84 1.97
CA VAL A 750 3.68 -25.25 1.59
C VAL A 750 2.76 -26.06 2.49
N TYR A 751 2.69 -25.72 3.79
CA TYR A 751 1.80 -26.39 4.73
C TYR A 751 0.32 -26.06 4.46
N GLU A 752 -0.03 -24.80 4.15
CA GLU A 752 -1.38 -24.41 3.72
C GLU A 752 -1.78 -25.07 2.38
N LYS A 753 -0.88 -25.11 1.40
CA LYS A 753 -1.12 -25.82 0.13
C LYS A 753 -1.31 -27.31 0.36
N LYS A 754 -0.58 -27.92 1.28
CA LYS A 754 -0.72 -29.34 1.62
C LYS A 754 -2.07 -29.65 2.27
N LEU A 755 -2.57 -28.76 3.12
CA LEU A 755 -3.90 -28.90 3.76
C LEU A 755 -5.05 -28.74 2.77
N ASN A 756 -4.88 -27.94 1.72
CA ASN A 756 -5.91 -27.63 0.72
C ASN A 756 -5.76 -28.43 -0.59
N PHE A 757 -4.73 -29.28 -0.72
CA PHE A 757 -4.49 -30.03 -1.94
C PHE A 757 -5.52 -31.15 -2.10
N LYS A 758 -6.27 -31.12 -3.20
CA LYS A 758 -7.20 -32.19 -3.57
C LYS A 758 -6.42 -33.28 -4.28
N GLN A 759 -6.55 -34.51 -3.81
CA GLN A 759 -5.87 -35.67 -4.42
C GLN A 759 -6.49 -36.15 -5.76
N ASP A 760 -7.57 -35.53 -6.19
CA ASP A 760 -8.29 -35.82 -7.41
C ASP A 760 -8.32 -34.62 -8.34
N ILE A 761 -8.02 -34.79 -9.62
CA ILE A 761 -8.22 -33.83 -10.68
C ILE A 761 -9.21 -34.36 -11.74
N ASP A 762 -10.16 -33.52 -12.16
CA ASP A 762 -11.13 -33.86 -13.19
C ASP A 762 -10.79 -33.13 -14.50
N VAL A 763 -10.37 -33.87 -15.51
CA VAL A 763 -10.00 -33.33 -16.83
C VAL A 763 -10.99 -33.78 -17.93
N ARG A 764 -12.16 -34.23 -17.53
CA ARG A 764 -13.21 -34.64 -18.49
C ARG A 764 -13.72 -33.46 -19.25
N GLY A 765 -13.85 -33.56 -20.56
CA GLY A 765 -14.32 -32.51 -21.43
C GLY A 765 -13.27 -31.48 -21.84
N MET A 766 -12.05 -31.53 -21.31
CA MET A 766 -10.93 -30.69 -21.73
C MET A 766 -10.36 -31.17 -23.07
N ARG A 767 -9.76 -30.27 -23.84
CA ARG A 767 -8.97 -30.59 -25.03
C ARG A 767 -7.67 -31.30 -24.61
N GLY A 768 -7.10 -32.14 -25.47
CA GLY A 768 -5.92 -32.94 -25.15
C GLY A 768 -4.76 -32.12 -24.58
N ASP A 769 -4.44 -31.02 -25.19
CA ASP A 769 -3.34 -30.11 -24.75
C ASP A 769 -3.63 -29.45 -23.41
N GLU A 770 -4.86 -28.99 -23.19
CA GLU A 770 -5.30 -28.40 -21.93
C GLU A 770 -5.28 -29.42 -20.78
N ALA A 771 -5.72 -30.66 -21.08
CA ALA A 771 -5.73 -31.73 -20.10
C ALA A 771 -4.29 -32.14 -19.69
N ILE A 772 -3.35 -32.22 -20.65
CA ILE A 772 -1.93 -32.49 -20.34
C ILE A 772 -1.35 -31.39 -19.48
N GLN A 773 -1.59 -30.14 -19.82
CA GLN A 773 -1.09 -29.00 -19.06
C GLN A 773 -1.62 -28.98 -17.62
N ALA A 774 -2.93 -29.22 -17.43
CA ALA A 774 -3.55 -29.30 -16.11
C ALA A 774 -2.98 -30.46 -15.29
N VAL A 775 -2.79 -31.63 -15.90
CA VAL A 775 -2.18 -32.79 -15.25
C VAL A 775 -0.70 -32.56 -14.92
N THR A 776 0.04 -31.83 -15.76
CA THR A 776 1.44 -31.49 -15.50
C THR A 776 1.55 -30.67 -14.22
N TYR A 777 0.80 -29.57 -14.11
CA TYR A 777 0.82 -28.73 -12.89
C TYR A 777 0.35 -29.49 -11.65
N PHE A 778 -0.64 -30.37 -11.80
CA PHE A 778 -1.17 -31.16 -10.71
C PHE A 778 -0.17 -32.19 -10.18
N ILE A 779 0.55 -32.88 -11.07
CA ILE A 779 1.59 -33.86 -10.71
C ILE A 779 2.81 -33.14 -10.10
N ASP A 780 3.22 -32.01 -10.66
CA ASP A 780 4.33 -31.20 -10.12
C ASP A 780 4.02 -30.69 -8.70
N ASP A 781 2.80 -30.18 -8.47
CA ASP A 781 2.35 -29.78 -7.13
C ASP A 781 2.28 -30.98 -6.17
N ALA A 782 1.80 -32.15 -6.62
CA ALA A 782 1.73 -33.34 -5.80
C ALA A 782 3.13 -33.85 -5.38
N ILE A 783 4.09 -33.85 -6.30
CA ILE A 783 5.50 -34.21 -6.02
C ILE A 783 6.13 -33.22 -5.05
N LEU A 784 5.91 -31.92 -5.27
CA LEU A 784 6.43 -30.84 -4.41
C LEU A 784 5.89 -30.92 -2.97
N LEU A 785 4.63 -31.31 -2.82
CA LEU A 785 3.95 -31.44 -1.53
C LEU A 785 4.21 -32.79 -0.84
N GLY A 786 4.88 -33.73 -1.52
CA GLY A 786 5.16 -35.07 -1.01
C GLY A 786 3.88 -35.88 -0.79
N ILE A 787 2.99 -35.88 -1.78
CA ILE A 787 1.75 -36.71 -1.80
C ILE A 787 2.09 -38.04 -2.45
N ASP A 788 1.78 -39.14 -1.79
CA ASP A 788 2.17 -40.48 -2.26
C ASP A 788 1.26 -41.00 -3.39
N ARG A 789 0.00 -40.54 -3.45
CA ARG A 789 -0.96 -41.02 -4.43
C ARG A 789 -1.97 -39.96 -4.85
N VAL A 790 -2.27 -39.90 -6.16
CA VAL A 790 -3.27 -38.99 -6.74
C VAL A 790 -4.10 -39.71 -7.81
N ARG A 791 -5.28 -39.15 -8.14
CA ARG A 791 -6.21 -39.72 -9.12
C ARG A 791 -6.56 -38.68 -10.19
N ILE A 792 -6.60 -39.13 -11.45
CA ILE A 792 -6.89 -38.31 -12.61
C ILE A 792 -8.14 -38.87 -13.31
N LEU A 793 -9.23 -38.09 -13.29
CA LEU A 793 -10.51 -38.45 -13.89
C LEU A 793 -10.55 -37.93 -15.33
N HIS A 794 -10.40 -38.80 -16.32
CA HIS A 794 -10.42 -38.48 -17.75
C HIS A 794 -11.63 -39.04 -18.48
N GLY A 795 -12.41 -39.88 -17.82
CA GLY A 795 -13.59 -40.56 -18.42
C GLY A 795 -13.26 -41.75 -19.31
N THR A 796 -14.32 -42.48 -19.74
CA THR A 796 -14.23 -43.68 -20.54
C THR A 796 -14.48 -43.49 -22.04
N GLY A 797 -14.67 -42.23 -22.53
CA GLY A 797 -15.04 -41.90 -23.92
C GLY A 797 -14.17 -42.57 -25.00
N THR A 798 -13.64 -41.82 -25.94
CA THR A 798 -12.79 -42.33 -27.05
C THR A 798 -11.41 -42.88 -26.60
N GLY A 799 -11.05 -42.72 -25.31
CA GLY A 799 -9.78 -43.19 -24.75
C GLY A 799 -8.58 -42.24 -25.08
N ILE A 800 -8.75 -41.20 -25.86
CA ILE A 800 -7.68 -40.32 -26.30
C ILE A 800 -6.99 -39.66 -25.10
N LEU A 801 -7.76 -39.05 -24.17
CA LEU A 801 -7.24 -38.41 -22.97
C LEU A 801 -6.44 -39.41 -22.09
N ARG A 802 -6.98 -40.59 -21.88
CA ARG A 802 -6.29 -41.68 -21.15
C ARG A 802 -4.93 -42.02 -21.77
N THR A 803 -4.85 -42.15 -23.10
CA THR A 803 -3.61 -42.49 -23.81
C THR A 803 -2.59 -41.33 -23.69
N LEU A 804 -3.01 -40.07 -23.88
CA LEU A 804 -2.15 -38.90 -23.78
C LEU A 804 -1.61 -38.73 -22.36
N ILE A 805 -2.47 -38.80 -21.34
CA ILE A 805 -2.09 -38.68 -19.93
C ILE A 805 -1.12 -39.79 -19.53
N ARG A 806 -1.33 -41.00 -19.92
CA ARG A 806 -0.42 -42.13 -19.63
C ARG A 806 0.93 -42.02 -20.35
N SER A 807 0.93 -41.53 -21.58
CA SER A 807 2.17 -41.24 -22.30
C SER A 807 2.99 -40.18 -21.56
N TYR A 808 2.34 -39.10 -21.08
CA TYR A 808 2.97 -38.09 -20.27
C TYR A 808 3.50 -38.65 -18.94
N LEU A 809 2.68 -39.36 -18.15
CA LEU A 809 3.06 -39.94 -16.86
C LEU A 809 4.27 -40.90 -16.96
N GLY A 810 4.41 -41.63 -18.07
CA GLY A 810 5.57 -42.48 -18.34
C GLY A 810 6.88 -41.70 -18.53
N SER A 811 6.83 -40.42 -18.85
CA SER A 811 7.98 -39.54 -19.02
C SER A 811 8.39 -38.78 -17.73
N VAL A 812 7.56 -38.78 -16.68
CA VAL A 812 7.79 -38.04 -15.45
C VAL A 812 8.63 -38.85 -14.45
N PRO A 813 9.85 -38.39 -14.07
CA PRO A 813 10.76 -39.15 -13.19
C PRO A 813 10.22 -39.39 -11.76
N GLY A 814 9.29 -38.52 -11.30
CA GLY A 814 8.65 -38.58 -9.97
C GLY A 814 7.49 -39.57 -9.87
N VAL A 815 7.04 -40.19 -11.00
CA VAL A 815 5.97 -41.19 -11.02
C VAL A 815 6.58 -42.58 -10.81
N ALA A 816 6.09 -43.27 -9.79
CA ALA A 816 6.52 -44.65 -9.50
C ALA A 816 5.72 -45.70 -10.31
N HIS A 817 4.40 -45.54 -10.33
CA HIS A 817 3.47 -46.44 -11.01
C HIS A 817 2.17 -45.73 -11.34
N TYR A 818 1.48 -46.20 -12.40
CA TYR A 818 0.13 -45.73 -12.72
C TYR A 818 -0.73 -46.91 -13.25
N GLN A 819 -1.99 -46.92 -12.81
CA GLN A 819 -2.94 -47.99 -13.18
C GLN A 819 -4.38 -47.48 -13.26
N ASP A 820 -5.29 -48.29 -13.78
CA ASP A 820 -6.72 -48.01 -13.73
C ASP A 820 -7.24 -48.15 -12.29
N GLU A 821 -8.22 -47.33 -11.95
CA GLU A 821 -8.92 -47.45 -10.67
C GLU A 821 -9.75 -48.73 -10.62
N HIS A 822 -10.08 -49.19 -9.43
CA HIS A 822 -10.92 -50.37 -9.28
C HIS A 822 -12.30 -50.16 -9.92
N VAL A 823 -12.87 -51.19 -10.54
CA VAL A 823 -14.12 -51.15 -11.32
C VAL A 823 -15.29 -50.53 -10.53
N GLN A 824 -15.34 -50.75 -9.21
CA GLN A 824 -16.36 -50.21 -8.33
C GLN A 824 -16.21 -48.68 -8.06
N PHE A 825 -15.04 -48.09 -8.33
CA PHE A 825 -14.71 -46.67 -8.06
C PHE A 825 -14.45 -45.87 -9.33
N GLY A 826 -14.83 -46.38 -10.53
CA GLY A 826 -14.74 -45.65 -11.78
C GLY A 826 -13.91 -46.33 -12.86
N GLY A 827 -13.20 -47.40 -12.54
CA GLY A 827 -12.50 -48.28 -13.49
C GLY A 827 -11.60 -47.59 -14.49
N ALA A 828 -11.70 -47.94 -15.76
CA ALA A 828 -10.88 -47.38 -16.86
C ALA A 828 -11.09 -45.87 -17.15
N GLY A 829 -12.03 -45.19 -16.46
CA GLY A 829 -12.25 -43.74 -16.57
C GLY A 829 -11.37 -42.91 -15.66
N ILE A 830 -10.63 -43.54 -14.76
CA ILE A 830 -9.75 -42.90 -13.78
C ILE A 830 -8.38 -43.58 -13.82
N THR A 831 -7.32 -42.79 -13.90
CA THR A 831 -5.96 -43.27 -13.73
C THR A 831 -5.46 -42.87 -12.34
N VAL A 832 -5.07 -43.88 -11.55
CA VAL A 832 -4.40 -43.71 -10.25
C VAL A 832 -2.90 -43.62 -10.48
N VAL A 833 -2.25 -42.68 -9.86
CA VAL A 833 -0.81 -42.43 -10.00
C VAL A 833 -0.16 -42.52 -8.63
N ASP A 834 0.80 -43.40 -8.47
CA ASP A 834 1.66 -43.52 -7.30
C ASP A 834 2.96 -42.70 -7.56
N LEU A 835 3.27 -41.79 -6.68
CA LEU A 835 4.45 -40.91 -6.77
C LEU A 835 5.58 -41.47 -5.88
N LYS A 836 6.83 -41.09 -6.20
CA LYS A 836 8.02 -41.58 -5.48
C LYS A 836 8.30 -40.81 -4.21
#